data_4e1256e19e943848f01443eb1042ab26
#
_entry.id   4e1256e19e943848f01443eb1042ab26
#
_cell.length_a   1.000
_cell.length_b   1.000
_cell.length_c   1.000
_cell.angle_alpha   90.00
_cell.angle_beta   90.00
_cell.angle_gamma   90.00
#
_symmetry.space_group_name_H-M   'P 1'
#
loop_
_entity.id
_entity.type
_entity.pdbx_description
1 polymer ?
#
loop_
_entity_poly.entity_id
_entity_poly.type
_entity_poly.pdbx_seq_one_letter_code
_entity_poly.pdbx_strand_id
1 'polypeptide(L)'
;MSENKCQYMVTGMTCAACQAHVEKAVSKVPGVDSVTVSLLTNSMSVAGSAPAAAVVKAVEQAGYGAKPMGEASGRQSKLEAEKEALADHETPKLKRRLLLSLIFLAVLMYFTMGHNMLGLPVPYFLNHNHLGLALTEMILALLVMAVNRAFFISGFKSLFHGSPNMDTLVALGSSVSFLWSLYVFYKMTWLITEGASNMDIMPLFHDQLYFESAAMISALITVGKLLESISKGRTTDALKSLMKIAPKTARVEREGKEILIPVEEVARGDIFLVKPGESVPVDGEIMEGETAVDESVLTGESVPVDKKPGDRVSAATMNTNGFIRARALRVGEDTTFAQIISMVSDAAATKAPIARIADKVSAVFVPAVILIAILVFAVWIILGAPVSTALEYAICVLVISCPCALGLATPVAIMVGNGMGAKNGILFKTSEALENAGKIDIAVMDKTGTITEGKPQVTHVVPAEGVTEKELLEKAYTLEMKSEHPLARAVVSYGNEKGAEALPLTDFKILSGHGLEGTCHGKKLSGGSGAYISTIASMGNMKDKAEKLAEEGMTPLFFAEEGKLLGLIAVADVIKKDSAEAIRQLKHMGIQVVMLTGDNEKTAAAMAKKAGVDHVIAGVLPDGKEAVIKKLQAHGKVAMVGDGINDAPALMKADTGIAIGAGTDVAIDSADIVLMNSRLTDVAAAVRLSRVALRNIHENLFWAFAYNLLLIPLAAGLYPGVQMNPMWGAAAMSLSSFTVCMNALRLNLFPVHDASHDRKKKAKAMPDWQEISENSAAKTEETNSKENRAEVLVEGMMCENCENHVKKALESLPFIKEAKADHTTGRVSITYSSQPDEAAMKEALAKADYEYKGIIFPKEETNMKETVKIEGMMCNHCEMAVKKALEALDGVEKADVSHEKGTAILTLNKAVADGDIKKAIEDKDYTFVGIEK
;
A
#
# COMPACT_ATOMS: atom_id res chain seq x y z
N MET A 1 11.64 12.55 0.61
CA MET A 1 12.51 12.16 1.75
C MET A 1 12.15 10.74 2.11
N SER A 2 13.01 9.77 1.88
CA SER A 2 12.79 8.39 2.32
C SER A 2 12.76 8.38 3.85
N GLU A 3 11.58 8.17 4.42
CA GLU A 3 11.46 7.93 5.86
C GLU A 3 12.36 6.74 6.22
N ASN A 4 13.29 6.92 7.15
CA ASN A 4 14.08 5.82 7.70
C ASN A 4 13.15 4.88 8.45
N LYS A 5 12.66 3.85 7.77
CA LYS A 5 11.84 2.78 8.36
C LYS A 5 12.74 1.64 8.83
N CYS A 6 12.77 1.40 10.13
CA CYS A 6 13.47 0.27 10.74
C CYS A 6 12.46 -0.81 11.13
N GLN A 7 12.76 -2.07 10.78
CA GLN A 7 11.94 -3.22 11.15
C GLN A 7 12.55 -3.97 12.33
N TYR A 8 11.68 -4.47 13.21
CA TYR A 8 12.06 -5.25 14.39
C TYR A 8 11.22 -6.52 14.48
N MET A 9 11.83 -7.62 14.89
CA MET A 9 11.11 -8.82 15.32
C MET A 9 10.67 -8.62 16.77
N VAL A 10 9.38 -8.81 17.07
CA VAL A 10 8.82 -8.66 18.42
C VAL A 10 8.33 -10.01 18.92
N THR A 11 8.75 -10.40 20.12
CA THR A 11 8.41 -11.69 20.73
C THR A 11 7.57 -11.50 21.99
N GLY A 12 6.69 -12.47 22.29
CA GLY A 12 5.86 -12.47 23.50
C GLY A 12 4.48 -11.83 23.32
N MET A 13 4.12 -11.36 22.13
CA MET A 13 2.77 -10.88 21.85
C MET A 13 1.82 -12.06 21.61
N THR A 14 0.67 -12.07 22.29
CA THR A 14 -0.33 -13.15 22.19
C THR A 14 -1.70 -12.68 21.69
N CYS A 15 -1.96 -11.38 21.68
CA CYS A 15 -3.25 -10.83 21.27
C CYS A 15 -3.16 -9.34 20.86
N ALA A 16 -4.24 -8.80 20.31
CA ALA A 16 -4.35 -7.40 19.87
C ALA A 16 -4.08 -6.38 21.00
N ALA A 17 -4.44 -6.69 22.26
CA ALA A 17 -4.13 -5.83 23.39
C ALA A 17 -2.62 -5.73 23.66
N CYS A 18 -1.87 -6.83 23.47
CA CYS A 18 -0.40 -6.83 23.57
C CYS A 18 0.22 -5.94 22.49
N GLN A 19 -0.28 -6.04 21.26
CA GLN A 19 0.13 -5.25 20.10
C GLN A 19 -0.08 -3.75 20.35
N ALA A 20 -1.27 -3.34 20.80
CA ALA A 20 -1.58 -1.95 21.14
C ALA A 20 -0.69 -1.40 22.28
N HIS A 21 -0.32 -2.28 23.23
CA HIS A 21 0.56 -1.91 24.34
C HIS A 21 1.99 -1.64 23.88
N VAL A 22 2.53 -2.48 23.01
CA VAL A 22 3.86 -2.28 22.39
C VAL A 22 3.86 -0.98 21.56
N GLU A 23 2.85 -0.74 20.72
CA GLU A 23 2.72 0.50 19.94
C GLU A 23 2.73 1.73 20.86
N LYS A 24 1.92 1.71 21.92
CA LYS A 24 1.84 2.81 22.89
C LYS A 24 3.15 3.04 23.64
N ALA A 25 3.92 2.00 23.89
CA ALA A 25 5.22 2.11 24.56
C ALA A 25 6.26 2.73 23.63
N VAL A 26 6.34 2.28 22.39
CA VAL A 26 7.32 2.73 21.39
C VAL A 26 6.98 4.12 20.87
N SER A 27 5.71 4.47 20.70
CA SER A 27 5.30 5.81 20.27
C SER A 27 5.69 6.94 21.24
N LYS A 28 6.05 6.61 22.48
CA LYS A 28 6.55 7.57 23.48
C LYS A 28 8.06 7.79 23.42
N VAL A 29 8.78 7.02 22.62
CA VAL A 29 10.24 7.16 22.49
C VAL A 29 10.55 8.41 21.67
N PRO A 30 11.37 9.33 22.16
CA PRO A 30 11.76 10.52 21.41
C PRO A 30 12.40 10.16 20.07
N GLY A 31 11.95 10.82 18.99
CA GLY A 31 12.41 10.57 17.63
C GLY A 31 11.66 9.45 16.88
N VAL A 32 10.58 8.91 17.45
CA VAL A 32 9.65 8.01 16.73
C VAL A 32 8.52 8.86 16.15
N ASP A 33 8.42 8.88 14.82
CA ASP A 33 7.35 9.59 14.10
C ASP A 33 6.12 8.69 13.96
N SER A 34 6.32 7.43 13.60
CA SER A 34 5.25 6.44 13.55
C SER A 34 5.74 5.05 13.92
N VAL A 35 4.84 4.25 14.49
CA VAL A 35 5.08 2.84 14.83
C VAL A 35 3.88 2.00 14.43
N THR A 36 4.14 0.87 13.79
CA THR A 36 3.13 -0.13 13.43
C THR A 36 3.63 -1.49 13.87
N VAL A 37 2.81 -2.20 14.66
CA VAL A 37 3.12 -3.55 15.14
C VAL A 37 2.18 -4.55 14.48
N SER A 38 2.67 -5.69 14.03
CA SER A 38 1.90 -6.78 13.46
C SER A 38 1.97 -8.02 14.31
N LEU A 39 0.82 -8.47 14.81
CA LEU A 39 0.70 -9.74 15.53
C LEU A 39 0.83 -10.96 14.62
N LEU A 40 0.52 -10.81 13.31
CA LEU A 40 0.58 -11.92 12.35
C LEU A 40 2.01 -12.27 11.95
N THR A 41 2.82 -11.26 11.71
CA THR A 41 4.21 -11.41 11.30
C THR A 41 5.18 -11.32 12.48
N ASN A 42 4.67 -11.10 13.72
CA ASN A 42 5.47 -10.84 14.91
C ASN A 42 6.54 -9.76 14.67
N SER A 43 6.22 -8.75 13.89
CA SER A 43 7.12 -7.67 13.48
C SER A 43 6.59 -6.30 13.91
N MET A 44 7.49 -5.34 13.96
CA MET A 44 7.21 -3.95 14.23
C MET A 44 8.01 -3.08 13.25
N SER A 45 7.34 -2.13 12.60
CA SER A 45 7.95 -1.12 11.76
C SER A 45 7.93 0.22 12.50
N VAL A 46 9.07 0.86 12.61
CA VAL A 46 9.24 2.17 13.26
C VAL A 46 9.82 3.14 12.24
N ALA A 47 9.14 4.27 12.02
CA ALA A 47 9.64 5.37 11.23
C ALA A 47 10.09 6.48 12.16
N GLY A 48 11.23 7.09 11.85
CA GLY A 48 11.79 8.19 12.63
C GLY A 48 13.30 8.09 12.82
N SER A 49 13.83 8.98 13.67
CA SER A 49 15.26 9.10 13.98
C SER A 49 15.67 8.41 15.30
N ALA A 50 14.73 7.68 15.96
CA ALA A 50 14.99 7.06 17.25
C ALA A 50 16.07 5.98 17.18
N PRO A 51 17.04 5.95 18.11
CA PRO A 51 18.05 4.90 18.17
C PRO A 51 17.44 3.51 18.40
N ALA A 52 17.89 2.49 17.67
CA ALA A 52 17.40 1.13 17.79
C ALA A 52 17.40 0.59 19.23
N ALA A 53 18.46 0.89 19.99
CA ALA A 53 18.56 0.50 21.40
C ALA A 53 17.47 1.11 22.29
N ALA A 54 17.03 2.35 22.02
CA ALA A 54 15.96 3.00 22.76
C ALA A 54 14.61 2.36 22.47
N VAL A 55 14.36 2.00 21.20
CA VAL A 55 13.15 1.28 20.77
C VAL A 55 13.09 -0.10 21.42
N VAL A 56 14.18 -0.90 21.37
CA VAL A 56 14.27 -2.21 22.01
C VAL A 56 14.00 -2.11 23.51
N LYS A 57 14.64 -1.15 24.20
CA LYS A 57 14.44 -0.93 25.64
C LYS A 57 13.00 -0.58 25.98
N ALA A 58 12.30 0.22 25.16
CA ALA A 58 10.89 0.55 25.37
C ALA A 58 9.99 -0.69 25.25
N VAL A 59 10.26 -1.58 24.30
CA VAL A 59 9.55 -2.84 24.15
C VAL A 59 9.81 -3.78 25.32
N GLU A 60 11.05 -3.88 25.79
CA GLU A 60 11.41 -4.68 26.95
C GLU A 60 10.77 -4.16 28.25
N GLN A 61 10.72 -2.86 28.44
CA GLN A 61 10.03 -2.22 29.57
C GLN A 61 8.52 -2.47 29.53
N ALA A 62 7.94 -2.56 28.33
CA ALA A 62 6.54 -2.98 28.15
C ALA A 62 6.32 -4.47 28.40
N GLY A 63 7.38 -5.24 28.64
CA GLY A 63 7.28 -6.66 29.01
C GLY A 63 7.42 -7.64 27.84
N TYR A 64 7.82 -7.19 26.66
CA TYR A 64 7.99 -7.97 25.43
C TYR A 64 9.46 -7.98 24.99
N GLY A 65 9.83 -8.88 24.07
CA GLY A 65 11.17 -8.87 23.48
C GLY A 65 11.18 -8.20 22.12
N ALA A 66 12.24 -7.47 21.77
CA ALA A 66 12.45 -6.94 20.43
C ALA A 66 13.88 -7.15 19.95
N LYS A 67 14.05 -7.39 18.63
CA LYS A 67 15.35 -7.44 17.96
C LYS A 67 15.25 -6.70 16.63
N PRO A 68 16.21 -5.81 16.26
CA PRO A 68 16.24 -5.18 14.96
C PRO A 68 16.40 -6.24 13.86
N MET A 69 15.65 -6.09 12.77
CA MET A 69 15.79 -6.91 11.56
C MET A 69 16.76 -6.16 10.63
N GLY A 70 18.01 -6.63 10.50
CA GLY A 70 19.00 -5.99 9.62
C GLY A 70 20.41 -5.86 10.19
N GLU A 71 20.64 -6.08 11.47
CA GLU A 71 21.98 -6.07 12.10
C GLU A 71 22.67 -7.44 12.21
N ALA A 72 22.11 -8.49 11.60
CA ALA A 72 22.79 -9.78 11.57
C ALA A 72 23.97 -9.70 10.57
N SER A 73 25.14 -9.68 11.11
CA SER A 73 26.44 -9.75 10.45
C SER A 73 26.46 -10.70 9.24
N GLY A 74 26.69 -10.17 8.05
CA GLY A 74 27.13 -10.88 6.87
C GLY A 74 26.04 -11.50 6.03
N ARG A 75 25.74 -10.88 4.87
CA ARG A 75 25.18 -11.46 3.64
C ARG A 75 23.95 -12.41 3.71
N GLN A 76 23.17 -12.40 4.77
CA GLN A 76 21.84 -13.01 4.70
C GLN A 76 20.90 -12.03 3.99
N SER A 77 20.33 -12.47 2.87
CA SER A 77 19.40 -11.62 2.13
C SER A 77 18.18 -11.28 2.98
N LYS A 78 17.61 -10.09 2.82
CA LYS A 78 16.35 -9.65 3.46
C LYS A 78 15.25 -10.70 3.26
N LEU A 79 15.25 -11.37 2.10
CA LEU A 79 14.34 -12.47 1.77
C LEU A 79 14.47 -13.67 2.72
N GLU A 80 15.68 -14.03 3.16
CA GLU A 80 15.87 -15.11 4.14
C GLU A 80 15.39 -14.72 5.53
N ALA A 81 15.61 -13.47 5.93
CA ALA A 81 15.10 -12.94 7.19
C ALA A 81 13.57 -12.91 7.22
N GLU A 82 12.92 -12.51 6.12
CA GLU A 82 11.47 -12.55 5.97
C GLU A 82 10.93 -13.99 5.98
N LYS A 83 11.62 -14.92 5.34
CA LYS A 83 11.27 -16.34 5.35
C LYS A 83 11.34 -16.94 6.74
N GLU A 84 12.35 -16.58 7.53
CA GLU A 84 12.48 -16.99 8.94
C GLU A 84 11.37 -16.38 9.81
N ALA A 85 11.03 -15.10 9.60
CA ALA A 85 9.95 -14.41 10.30
C ALA A 85 8.56 -15.03 10.03
N LEU A 86 8.36 -15.61 8.85
CA LEU A 86 7.13 -16.32 8.46
C LEU A 86 7.15 -17.81 8.84
N ALA A 87 8.25 -18.33 9.38
CA ALA A 87 8.34 -19.72 9.81
C ALA A 87 7.43 -19.98 11.02
N ASP A 88 6.70 -21.09 10.99
CA ASP A 88 5.78 -21.47 12.06
C ASP A 88 6.53 -22.20 13.18
N HIS A 89 7.01 -21.44 14.15
CA HIS A 89 7.67 -21.96 15.34
C HIS A 89 6.72 -22.25 16.52
N GLU A 90 5.45 -21.78 16.44
CA GLU A 90 4.51 -21.88 17.54
C GLU A 90 3.62 -23.13 17.47
N THR A 91 3.16 -23.51 16.30
CA THR A 91 2.28 -24.68 16.14
C THR A 91 2.89 -25.97 16.69
N PRO A 92 4.17 -26.32 16.48
CA PRO A 92 4.76 -27.53 17.06
C PRO A 92 4.79 -27.50 18.59
N LYS A 93 5.07 -26.34 19.20
CA LYS A 93 5.08 -26.16 20.65
C LYS A 93 3.67 -26.30 21.24
N LEU A 94 2.67 -25.68 20.59
CA LEU A 94 1.27 -25.79 21.01
C LEU A 94 0.74 -27.22 20.86
N LYS A 95 1.07 -27.94 19.78
CA LYS A 95 0.71 -29.36 19.64
C LYS A 95 1.25 -30.21 20.77
N ARG A 96 2.52 -30.04 21.13
CA ARG A 96 3.13 -30.79 22.24
C ARG A 96 2.48 -30.45 23.60
N ARG A 97 2.21 -29.17 23.86
CA ARG A 97 1.52 -28.70 25.07
C ARG A 97 0.10 -29.27 25.14
N LEU A 98 -0.64 -29.22 24.03
CA LEU A 98 -1.98 -29.77 23.99
C LEU A 98 -2.00 -31.29 24.23
N LEU A 99 -1.10 -32.04 23.58
CA LEU A 99 -1.02 -33.48 23.77
C LEU A 99 -0.79 -33.85 25.24
N LEU A 100 0.17 -33.20 25.91
CA LEU A 100 0.43 -33.42 27.34
C LEU A 100 -0.76 -33.01 28.20
N SER A 101 -1.40 -31.88 27.89
CA SER A 101 -2.60 -31.44 28.62
C SER A 101 -3.75 -32.43 28.46
N LEU A 102 -3.96 -32.96 27.25
CA LEU A 102 -5.03 -33.94 26.98
C LEU A 102 -4.81 -35.28 27.72
N ILE A 103 -3.56 -35.74 27.85
CA ILE A 103 -3.23 -36.95 28.61
C ILE A 103 -3.64 -36.79 30.08
N PHE A 104 -3.19 -35.73 30.75
CA PHE A 104 -3.53 -35.48 32.15
C PHE A 104 -5.02 -35.19 32.33
N LEU A 105 -5.61 -34.48 31.39
CA LEU A 105 -7.04 -34.14 31.40
C LEU A 105 -7.91 -35.40 31.23
N ALA A 106 -7.55 -36.31 30.33
CA ALA A 106 -8.29 -37.58 30.16
C ALA A 106 -8.29 -38.39 31.46
N VAL A 107 -7.17 -38.43 32.17
CA VAL A 107 -7.08 -39.08 33.50
C VAL A 107 -7.91 -38.34 34.53
N LEU A 108 -7.87 -37.01 34.54
CA LEU A 108 -8.71 -36.19 35.42
C LEU A 108 -10.20 -36.44 35.16
N MET A 109 -10.63 -36.43 33.91
CA MET A 109 -12.03 -36.69 33.52
C MET A 109 -12.47 -38.10 33.83
N TYR A 110 -11.55 -39.07 33.84
CA TYR A 110 -11.88 -40.42 34.30
C TYR A 110 -12.29 -40.44 35.78
N PHE A 111 -11.61 -39.69 36.66
CA PHE A 111 -11.98 -39.59 38.05
C PHE A 111 -13.23 -38.73 38.29
N THR A 112 -13.30 -37.54 37.69
CA THR A 112 -14.41 -36.61 37.95
C THR A 112 -15.70 -37.05 37.30
N MET A 113 -15.73 -37.40 36.00
CA MET A 113 -16.96 -37.82 35.30
C MET A 113 -17.08 -39.37 35.26
N GLY A 114 -16.01 -40.06 34.93
CA GLY A 114 -16.02 -41.49 34.75
C GLY A 114 -16.39 -42.24 36.04
N HIS A 115 -15.74 -41.93 37.13
CA HIS A 115 -16.02 -42.58 38.43
C HIS A 115 -17.29 -41.98 39.07
N ASN A 116 -17.35 -40.66 39.24
CA ASN A 116 -18.42 -40.01 39.98
C ASN A 116 -19.78 -40.08 39.30
N MET A 117 -19.86 -40.00 37.93
CA MET A 117 -21.12 -40.04 37.20
C MET A 117 -21.46 -41.41 36.58
N LEU A 118 -20.44 -42.12 36.07
CA LEU A 118 -20.63 -43.37 35.35
C LEU A 118 -20.29 -44.60 36.16
N GLY A 119 -19.80 -44.44 37.42
CA GLY A 119 -19.47 -45.55 38.30
C GLY A 119 -18.26 -46.40 37.86
N LEU A 120 -17.34 -45.83 37.03
CA LEU A 120 -16.16 -46.58 36.58
C LEU A 120 -15.25 -47.01 37.74
N PRO A 121 -14.57 -48.17 37.65
CA PRO A 121 -13.78 -48.70 38.75
C PRO A 121 -12.57 -47.80 39.03
N VAL A 122 -12.33 -47.52 40.29
CA VAL A 122 -11.12 -46.85 40.78
C VAL A 122 -10.31 -47.78 41.68
N PRO A 123 -9.01 -47.55 41.97
CA PRO A 123 -8.25 -48.31 42.93
C PRO A 123 -8.97 -48.36 44.28
N TYR A 124 -8.92 -49.51 44.95
CA TYR A 124 -9.69 -49.77 46.17
C TYR A 124 -9.51 -48.71 47.26
N PHE A 125 -8.32 -48.12 47.42
CA PHE A 125 -8.05 -47.07 48.42
C PHE A 125 -8.66 -45.70 48.08
N LEU A 126 -9.09 -45.48 46.83
CA LEU A 126 -9.83 -44.29 46.39
C LEU A 126 -11.36 -44.49 46.41
N ASN A 127 -11.83 -45.73 46.50
CA ASN A 127 -13.25 -46.01 46.48
C ASN A 127 -13.90 -45.46 47.77
N HIS A 128 -14.88 -44.60 47.65
CA HIS A 128 -15.53 -43.83 48.72
C HIS A 128 -14.57 -42.94 49.54
N ASN A 129 -13.38 -42.65 49.02
CA ASN A 129 -12.43 -41.74 49.64
C ASN A 129 -12.43 -40.39 48.92
N HIS A 130 -13.40 -39.51 49.26
CA HIS A 130 -13.58 -38.21 48.64
C HIS A 130 -12.33 -37.30 48.85
N LEU A 131 -11.59 -37.38 49.93
CA LEU A 131 -10.35 -36.65 50.13
C LEU A 131 -9.24 -37.15 49.20
N GLY A 132 -9.11 -38.46 49.03
CA GLY A 132 -8.14 -39.07 48.14
C GLY A 132 -8.41 -38.73 46.67
N LEU A 133 -9.69 -38.73 46.28
CA LEU A 133 -10.13 -38.31 44.94
C LEU A 133 -9.84 -36.81 44.71
N ALA A 134 -10.23 -35.93 45.64
CA ALA A 134 -9.98 -34.51 45.56
C ALA A 134 -8.48 -34.16 45.47
N LEU A 135 -7.62 -34.88 46.22
CA LEU A 135 -6.16 -34.75 46.14
C LEU A 135 -5.63 -35.17 44.77
N THR A 136 -6.17 -36.26 44.20
CA THR A 136 -5.81 -36.74 42.86
C THR A 136 -6.19 -35.71 41.78
N GLU A 137 -7.40 -35.17 41.86
CA GLU A 137 -7.90 -34.11 40.99
C GLU A 137 -7.04 -32.84 41.10
N MET A 138 -6.68 -32.43 42.33
CA MET A 138 -5.80 -31.27 42.55
C MET A 138 -4.43 -31.44 41.89
N ILE A 139 -3.80 -32.64 42.05
CA ILE A 139 -2.48 -32.92 41.46
C ILE A 139 -2.57 -32.89 39.92
N LEU A 140 -3.57 -33.53 39.35
CA LEU A 140 -3.75 -33.58 37.91
C LEU A 140 -4.05 -32.19 37.34
N ALA A 141 -4.90 -31.40 38.00
CA ALA A 141 -5.18 -30.02 37.60
C ALA A 141 -3.92 -29.16 37.65
N LEU A 142 -3.11 -29.29 38.70
CA LEU A 142 -1.83 -28.59 38.83
C LEU A 142 -0.85 -28.97 37.72
N LEU A 143 -0.80 -30.24 37.29
CA LEU A 143 0.03 -30.68 36.17
C LEU A 143 -0.42 -30.06 34.86
N VAL A 144 -1.73 -29.99 34.58
CA VAL A 144 -2.26 -29.32 33.39
C VAL A 144 -1.94 -27.81 33.40
N MET A 145 -2.09 -27.16 34.57
CA MET A 145 -1.75 -25.73 34.71
C MET A 145 -0.23 -25.52 34.55
N ALA A 146 0.62 -26.40 35.05
CA ALA A 146 2.08 -26.33 34.91
C ALA A 146 2.54 -26.50 33.47
N VAL A 147 1.92 -27.41 32.70
CA VAL A 147 2.15 -27.56 31.25
C VAL A 147 1.78 -26.25 30.51
N ASN A 148 0.73 -25.57 30.98
CA ASN A 148 0.23 -24.33 30.42
C ASN A 148 0.71 -23.06 31.13
N ARG A 149 1.80 -23.13 31.91
CA ARG A 149 2.34 -22.04 32.73
C ARG A 149 2.52 -20.70 31.97
N ALA A 150 2.71 -20.75 30.68
CA ALA A 150 2.88 -19.54 29.86
C ALA A 150 1.69 -18.58 29.97
N PHE A 151 0.44 -19.09 30.06
CA PHE A 151 -0.75 -18.25 30.25
C PHE A 151 -0.72 -17.52 31.60
N PHE A 152 -0.31 -18.18 32.63
CA PHE A 152 -0.23 -17.61 34.00
C PHE A 152 0.86 -16.55 34.07
N ILE A 153 2.06 -16.85 33.55
CA ILE A 153 3.19 -15.90 33.55
C ILE A 153 2.84 -14.65 32.72
N SER A 154 2.35 -14.83 31.48
CA SER A 154 1.96 -13.73 30.61
C SER A 154 0.79 -12.94 31.20
N GLY A 155 -0.25 -13.63 31.69
CA GLY A 155 -1.47 -13.02 32.19
C GLY A 155 -1.24 -12.16 33.42
N PHE A 156 -0.55 -12.68 34.45
CA PHE A 156 -0.25 -11.92 35.65
C PHE A 156 0.76 -10.80 35.40
N LYS A 157 1.78 -11.04 34.56
CA LYS A 157 2.70 -9.99 34.16
C LYS A 157 1.97 -8.80 33.51
N SER A 158 1.07 -9.07 32.59
CA SER A 158 0.28 -8.03 31.91
C SER A 158 -0.67 -7.32 32.87
N LEU A 159 -1.28 -8.03 33.81
CA LEU A 159 -2.15 -7.46 34.83
C LEU A 159 -1.39 -6.45 35.71
N PHE A 160 -0.23 -6.84 36.21
CA PHE A 160 0.59 -5.98 37.07
C PHE A 160 1.21 -4.77 36.35
N HIS A 161 1.35 -4.85 35.02
CA HIS A 161 1.77 -3.69 34.23
C HIS A 161 0.59 -2.81 33.76
N GLY A 162 -0.62 -3.02 34.29
CA GLY A 162 -1.81 -2.21 33.95
C GLY A 162 -2.34 -2.39 32.54
N SER A 163 -1.98 -3.47 31.88
CA SER A 163 -2.41 -3.79 30.50
C SER A 163 -2.93 -5.22 30.42
N PRO A 164 -4.04 -5.55 31.13
CA PRO A 164 -4.59 -6.90 31.14
C PRO A 164 -4.93 -7.37 29.74
N ASN A 165 -4.57 -8.59 29.41
CA ASN A 165 -4.74 -9.21 28.11
C ASN A 165 -5.60 -10.49 28.20
N MET A 166 -5.74 -11.21 27.10
CA MET A 166 -6.45 -12.47 27.06
C MET A 166 -5.92 -13.49 28.07
N ASP A 167 -4.59 -13.63 28.19
CA ASP A 167 -3.96 -14.58 29.11
C ASP A 167 -4.28 -14.21 30.55
N THR A 168 -4.54 -12.93 30.86
CA THR A 168 -4.99 -12.46 32.17
C THR A 168 -6.34 -13.07 32.55
N LEU A 169 -7.32 -13.10 31.62
CA LEU A 169 -8.65 -13.67 31.89
C LEU A 169 -8.57 -15.17 32.16
N VAL A 170 -7.74 -15.89 31.40
CA VAL A 170 -7.49 -17.31 31.56
C VAL A 170 -6.80 -17.56 32.90
N ALA A 171 -5.74 -16.80 33.21
CA ALA A 171 -4.99 -16.94 34.44
C ALA A 171 -5.86 -16.66 35.67
N LEU A 172 -6.69 -15.62 35.63
CA LEU A 172 -7.63 -15.31 36.72
C LEU A 172 -8.67 -16.40 36.87
N GLY A 173 -9.36 -16.80 35.79
CA GLY A 173 -10.40 -17.83 35.83
C GLY A 173 -9.88 -19.17 36.38
N SER A 174 -8.77 -19.67 35.81
CA SER A 174 -8.17 -20.93 36.28
C SER A 174 -7.61 -20.84 37.70
N SER A 175 -6.95 -19.72 38.05
CA SER A 175 -6.39 -19.56 39.39
C SER A 175 -7.45 -19.44 40.47
N VAL A 176 -8.52 -18.69 40.20
CA VAL A 176 -9.65 -18.54 41.14
C VAL A 176 -10.36 -19.88 41.32
N SER A 177 -10.61 -20.64 40.24
CA SER A 177 -11.16 -22.01 40.36
C SER A 177 -10.30 -22.94 41.21
N PHE A 178 -8.99 -22.90 40.98
CA PHE A 178 -8.02 -23.73 41.73
C PHE A 178 -7.95 -23.32 43.18
N LEU A 179 -7.82 -22.04 43.51
CA LEU A 179 -7.69 -21.53 44.87
C LEU A 179 -8.97 -21.76 45.68
N TRP A 180 -10.14 -21.60 45.07
CA TRP A 180 -11.42 -21.93 45.68
C TRP A 180 -11.49 -23.42 46.02
N SER A 181 -11.15 -24.29 45.07
CA SER A 181 -11.15 -25.72 45.28
C SER A 181 -10.14 -26.16 46.38
N LEU A 182 -9.00 -25.47 46.43
CA LEU A 182 -8.02 -25.68 47.49
C LEU A 182 -8.59 -25.30 48.87
N TYR A 183 -9.32 -24.17 48.97
CA TYR A 183 -10.02 -23.79 50.19
C TYR A 183 -11.08 -24.84 50.58
N VAL A 184 -11.91 -25.30 49.63
CA VAL A 184 -12.89 -26.36 49.90
C VAL A 184 -12.24 -27.65 50.33
N PHE A 185 -11.11 -28.04 49.71
CA PHE A 185 -10.32 -29.21 50.11
C PHE A 185 -9.84 -29.11 51.56
N TYR A 186 -9.28 -27.96 51.98
CA TYR A 186 -8.91 -27.73 53.36
C TYR A 186 -10.12 -27.76 54.30
N LYS A 187 -11.26 -27.24 53.92
CA LYS A 187 -12.50 -27.32 54.66
C LYS A 187 -12.95 -28.77 54.84
N MET A 188 -12.88 -29.59 53.78
CA MET A 188 -13.18 -31.03 53.84
C MET A 188 -12.23 -31.75 54.82
N THR A 189 -10.91 -31.49 54.80
CA THR A 189 -9.94 -32.09 55.73
C THR A 189 -10.22 -31.69 57.15
N TRP A 190 -10.59 -30.43 57.41
CA TRP A 190 -10.96 -29.93 58.73
C TRP A 190 -12.22 -30.64 59.26
N LEU A 191 -13.30 -30.73 58.42
CA LEU A 191 -14.52 -31.43 58.81
C LEU A 191 -14.27 -32.92 59.23
N ILE A 192 -13.46 -33.63 58.45
CA ILE A 192 -13.09 -35.03 58.82
C ILE A 192 -12.33 -35.06 60.14
N THR A 193 -11.46 -34.07 60.38
CA THR A 193 -10.71 -34.01 61.69
C THR A 193 -11.66 -33.73 62.85
N GLU A 194 -12.74 -33.01 62.65
CA GLU A 194 -13.80 -32.79 63.66
C GLU A 194 -14.78 -33.97 63.77
N GLY A 195 -14.55 -35.08 63.04
CA GLY A 195 -15.33 -36.29 63.16
C GLY A 195 -16.47 -36.45 62.17
N ALA A 196 -16.53 -35.56 61.13
CA ALA A 196 -17.53 -35.73 60.10
C ALA A 196 -17.27 -36.98 59.23
N SER A 197 -18.32 -37.61 58.76
CA SER A 197 -18.22 -38.78 57.88
C SER A 197 -17.95 -38.42 56.45
N ASN A 198 -17.53 -39.38 55.62
CA ASN A 198 -17.39 -39.18 54.16
C ASN A 198 -18.71 -38.74 53.50
N MET A 199 -19.86 -39.09 54.05
CA MET A 199 -21.16 -38.66 53.57
C MET A 199 -21.41 -37.18 53.81
N ASP A 200 -20.90 -36.60 54.88
CA ASP A 200 -21.06 -35.18 55.23
C ASP A 200 -20.23 -34.27 54.35
N ILE A 201 -19.10 -34.75 53.82
CA ILE A 201 -18.25 -34.00 52.89
C ILE A 201 -18.62 -34.21 51.41
N MET A 202 -19.46 -35.19 51.12
CA MET A 202 -19.88 -35.51 49.74
C MET A 202 -20.48 -34.31 48.99
N PRO A 203 -21.34 -33.46 49.55
CA PRO A 203 -21.86 -32.26 48.87
C PRO A 203 -20.76 -31.23 48.60
N LEU A 204 -19.75 -31.10 49.45
CA LEU A 204 -18.61 -30.21 49.21
C LEU A 204 -17.75 -30.74 48.04
N PHE A 205 -17.57 -32.05 47.96
CA PHE A 205 -16.83 -32.69 46.90
C PHE A 205 -17.51 -32.55 45.54
N HIS A 206 -18.82 -32.85 45.43
CA HIS A 206 -19.52 -32.84 44.17
C HIS A 206 -19.92 -31.45 43.68
N ASP A 207 -20.31 -30.51 44.58
CA ASP A 207 -20.94 -29.26 44.18
C ASP A 207 -19.98 -28.05 44.28
N GLN A 208 -18.82 -28.17 44.96
CA GLN A 208 -17.99 -27.01 45.26
C GLN A 208 -16.53 -27.15 44.80
N LEU A 209 -16.09 -28.29 44.29
CA LEU A 209 -14.76 -28.45 43.71
C LEU A 209 -14.78 -28.10 42.22
N TYR A 210 -13.83 -27.27 41.81
CA TYR A 210 -13.64 -26.80 40.45
C TYR A 210 -12.24 -27.06 39.90
N PHE A 211 -11.53 -28.12 40.42
CA PHE A 211 -10.21 -28.50 39.90
C PHE A 211 -10.24 -28.89 38.44
N GLU A 212 -11.29 -29.60 38.01
CA GLU A 212 -11.53 -29.95 36.61
C GLU A 212 -11.70 -28.71 35.74
N SER A 213 -12.46 -27.70 36.23
CA SER A 213 -12.69 -26.45 35.51
C SER A 213 -11.40 -25.68 35.30
N ALA A 214 -10.53 -25.59 36.33
CA ALA A 214 -9.22 -24.94 36.23
C ALA A 214 -8.33 -25.59 35.17
N ALA A 215 -8.32 -26.94 35.11
CA ALA A 215 -7.57 -27.69 34.09
C ALA A 215 -8.19 -27.55 32.70
N MET A 216 -9.51 -27.69 32.59
CA MET A 216 -10.25 -27.68 31.33
C MET A 216 -10.16 -26.32 30.64
N ILE A 217 -10.29 -25.19 31.36
CA ILE A 217 -10.11 -23.85 30.86
C ILE A 217 -8.75 -23.74 30.16
N SER A 218 -7.66 -24.13 30.84
CA SER A 218 -6.30 -24.07 30.32
C SER A 218 -6.11 -24.95 29.08
N ALA A 219 -6.69 -26.15 29.06
CA ALA A 219 -6.58 -27.09 27.93
C ALA A 219 -7.41 -26.62 26.70
N LEU A 220 -8.67 -26.23 26.89
CA LEU A 220 -9.54 -25.77 25.80
C LEU A 220 -9.02 -24.48 25.13
N ILE A 221 -8.45 -23.58 25.92
CA ILE A 221 -7.80 -22.39 25.37
C ILE A 221 -6.56 -22.76 24.56
N THR A 222 -5.82 -23.79 24.96
CA THR A 222 -4.71 -24.30 24.17
C THR A 222 -5.20 -24.91 22.83
N VAL A 223 -6.38 -25.58 22.80
CA VAL A 223 -7.03 -25.99 21.55
C VAL A 223 -7.33 -24.78 20.68
N GLY A 224 -7.98 -23.76 21.24
CA GLY A 224 -8.28 -22.52 20.52
C GLY A 224 -7.04 -21.85 19.93
N LYS A 225 -5.97 -21.75 20.73
CA LYS A 225 -4.67 -21.21 20.28
C LYS A 225 -4.02 -22.06 19.19
N LEU A 226 -4.13 -23.37 19.26
CA LEU A 226 -3.61 -24.26 18.22
C LEU A 226 -4.38 -24.06 16.89
N LEU A 227 -5.70 -24.01 16.93
CA LEU A 227 -6.53 -23.75 15.74
C LEU A 227 -6.23 -22.37 15.14
N GLU A 228 -6.04 -21.36 16.00
CA GLU A 228 -5.59 -20.03 15.60
C GLU A 228 -4.23 -20.08 14.88
N SER A 229 -3.23 -20.77 15.46
CA SER A 229 -1.87 -20.88 14.91
C SER A 229 -1.88 -21.59 13.55
N ILE A 230 -2.63 -22.69 13.41
CA ILE A 230 -2.78 -23.40 12.14
C ILE A 230 -3.44 -22.51 11.09
N SER A 231 -4.47 -21.77 11.48
CA SER A 231 -5.19 -20.87 10.54
C SER A 231 -4.30 -19.70 10.11
N LYS A 232 -3.53 -19.10 11.01
CA LYS A 232 -2.50 -18.09 10.68
C LYS A 232 -1.46 -18.66 9.70
N GLY A 233 -0.99 -19.89 9.93
CA GLY A 233 -0.07 -20.55 9.02
C GLY A 233 -0.63 -20.65 7.58
N ARG A 234 -1.92 -21.03 7.44
CA ARG A 234 -2.59 -21.10 6.13
C ARG A 234 -2.80 -19.74 5.46
N THR A 235 -2.95 -18.67 6.20
CA THR A 235 -3.11 -17.32 5.62
C THR A 235 -1.81 -16.81 5.02
N THR A 236 -0.67 -17.25 5.52
CA THR A 236 0.66 -16.93 4.97
C THR A 236 1.10 -17.83 3.83
N ASP A 237 0.33 -18.88 3.50
CA ASP A 237 0.71 -19.88 2.48
C ASP A 237 0.86 -19.27 1.08
N ALA A 238 0.08 -18.25 0.74
CA ALA A 238 0.20 -17.55 -0.54
C ALA A 238 1.59 -16.89 -0.68
N LEU A 239 2.03 -16.16 0.34
CA LEU A 239 3.34 -15.52 0.37
C LEU A 239 4.48 -16.56 0.40
N LYS A 240 4.33 -17.60 1.23
CA LYS A 240 5.28 -18.73 1.27
C LYS A 240 5.39 -19.45 -0.07
N SER A 241 4.29 -19.57 -0.81
CA SER A 241 4.28 -20.20 -2.13
C SER A 241 5.06 -19.36 -3.13
N LEU A 242 4.89 -18.05 -3.14
CA LEU A 242 5.69 -17.13 -3.95
C LEU A 242 7.17 -17.26 -3.60
N MET A 243 7.55 -17.18 -2.33
CA MET A 243 8.95 -17.33 -1.89
C MET A 243 9.59 -18.67 -2.25
N LYS A 244 8.80 -19.74 -2.40
CA LYS A 244 9.31 -21.06 -2.80
C LYS A 244 9.68 -21.14 -4.28
N ILE A 245 9.08 -20.30 -5.12
CA ILE A 245 9.32 -20.28 -6.57
C ILE A 245 10.63 -19.55 -6.91
N ALA A 246 11.11 -18.68 -6.01
CA ALA A 246 12.36 -17.96 -6.18
C ALA A 246 13.52 -18.93 -6.51
N PRO A 247 14.25 -18.71 -7.62
CA PRO A 247 15.41 -19.51 -7.97
C PRO A 247 16.49 -19.40 -6.91
N LYS A 248 17.16 -20.51 -6.60
CA LYS A 248 18.27 -20.54 -5.61
C LYS A 248 19.64 -20.45 -6.26
N THR A 249 19.73 -20.83 -7.52
CA THR A 249 20.99 -20.89 -8.27
C THR A 249 20.79 -20.27 -9.64
N ALA A 250 21.84 -19.71 -10.18
CA ALA A 250 21.93 -19.16 -11.51
C ALA A 250 23.07 -19.80 -12.28
N ARG A 251 22.85 -20.09 -13.55
CA ARG A 251 23.87 -20.56 -14.48
C ARG A 251 24.43 -19.31 -15.18
N VAL A 252 25.68 -18.98 -14.88
CA VAL A 252 26.33 -17.77 -15.37
C VAL A 252 27.53 -18.12 -16.22
N GLU A 253 27.77 -17.37 -17.28
CA GLU A 253 28.96 -17.48 -18.11
C GLU A 253 30.01 -16.49 -17.59
N ARG A 254 31.10 -17.01 -17.06
CA ARG A 254 32.28 -16.24 -16.66
C ARG A 254 33.52 -16.81 -17.33
N GLU A 255 34.33 -15.98 -17.95
CA GLU A 255 35.54 -16.37 -18.68
C GLU A 255 35.30 -17.43 -19.76
N GLY A 256 34.11 -17.40 -20.42
CA GLY A 256 33.73 -18.38 -21.45
C GLY A 256 33.39 -19.77 -20.93
N LYS A 257 33.17 -19.92 -19.61
CA LYS A 257 32.71 -21.16 -18.96
C LYS A 257 31.37 -20.98 -18.27
N GLU A 258 30.49 -21.98 -18.45
CA GLU A 258 29.24 -22.04 -17.67
C GLU A 258 29.55 -22.48 -16.23
N ILE A 259 29.14 -21.67 -15.25
CA ILE A 259 29.31 -21.94 -13.82
C ILE A 259 27.94 -21.84 -13.16
N LEU A 260 27.61 -22.75 -12.27
CA LEU A 260 26.41 -22.69 -11.44
C LEU A 260 26.80 -22.01 -10.12
N ILE A 261 26.19 -20.85 -9.85
CA ILE A 261 26.44 -20.07 -8.64
C ILE A 261 25.13 -19.83 -7.87
N PRO A 262 25.18 -19.54 -6.56
CA PRO A 262 24.01 -19.00 -5.85
C PRO A 262 23.49 -17.73 -6.52
N VAL A 263 22.15 -17.53 -6.55
CA VAL A 263 21.56 -16.35 -7.22
C VAL A 263 22.00 -15.03 -6.61
N GLU A 264 22.36 -15.05 -5.33
CA GLU A 264 22.87 -13.89 -4.57
C GLU A 264 24.26 -13.43 -5.03
N GLU A 265 25.01 -14.28 -5.75
CA GLU A 265 26.33 -13.97 -6.27
C GLU A 265 26.31 -13.45 -7.72
N VAL A 266 25.13 -13.36 -8.33
CA VAL A 266 24.96 -12.79 -9.66
C VAL A 266 25.11 -11.26 -9.57
N ALA A 267 25.98 -10.72 -10.43
CA ALA A 267 26.21 -9.29 -10.52
C ALA A 267 25.47 -8.68 -11.72
N ARG A 268 25.16 -7.39 -11.62
CA ARG A 268 24.61 -6.63 -12.76
C ARG A 268 25.58 -6.65 -13.93
N GLY A 269 25.09 -7.04 -15.11
CA GLY A 269 25.88 -7.18 -16.32
C GLY A 269 26.40 -8.60 -16.57
N ASP A 270 26.32 -9.53 -15.61
CA ASP A 270 26.64 -10.94 -15.84
C ASP A 270 25.72 -11.52 -16.94
N ILE A 271 26.28 -12.43 -17.73
CA ILE A 271 25.52 -13.19 -18.73
C ILE A 271 25.05 -14.47 -18.07
N PHE A 272 23.74 -14.67 -18.03
CA PHE A 272 23.16 -15.91 -17.52
C PHE A 272 22.44 -16.70 -18.61
N LEU A 273 22.36 -17.99 -18.40
CA LEU A 273 21.83 -18.97 -19.32
C LEU A 273 20.61 -19.64 -18.71
N VAL A 274 19.54 -19.79 -19.50
CA VAL A 274 18.32 -20.47 -19.06
C VAL A 274 17.92 -21.52 -20.07
N LYS A 275 17.86 -22.78 -19.63
CA LYS A 275 17.45 -23.92 -20.44
C LYS A 275 15.92 -24.12 -20.38
N PRO A 276 15.34 -24.85 -21.33
CA PRO A 276 13.93 -25.23 -21.24
C PRO A 276 13.60 -25.91 -19.91
N GLY A 277 12.51 -25.45 -19.24
CA GLY A 277 12.10 -25.96 -17.94
C GLY A 277 12.85 -25.34 -16.73
N GLU A 278 13.83 -24.45 -16.96
CA GLU A 278 14.50 -23.72 -15.88
C GLU A 278 13.81 -22.35 -15.61
N SER A 279 13.82 -21.93 -14.35
CA SER A 279 13.38 -20.59 -13.98
C SER A 279 14.44 -19.56 -14.29
N VAL A 280 14.03 -18.37 -14.73
CA VAL A 280 14.88 -17.19 -14.92
C VAL A 280 15.43 -16.73 -13.56
N PRO A 281 16.77 -16.66 -13.37
CA PRO A 281 17.34 -16.41 -12.05
C PRO A 281 17.23 -14.94 -11.59
N VAL A 282 17.41 -13.99 -12.48
CA VAL A 282 17.41 -12.54 -12.24
C VAL A 282 16.76 -11.81 -13.42
N ASP A 283 16.36 -10.55 -13.25
CA ASP A 283 15.82 -9.77 -14.37
C ASP A 283 16.92 -9.48 -15.41
N GLY A 284 16.62 -9.70 -16.69
CA GLY A 284 17.60 -9.53 -17.75
C GLY A 284 17.00 -9.20 -19.11
N GLU A 285 17.89 -8.94 -20.07
CA GLU A 285 17.59 -8.73 -21.48
C GLU A 285 18.17 -9.86 -22.30
N ILE A 286 17.36 -10.47 -23.15
CA ILE A 286 17.78 -11.58 -24.01
C ILE A 286 18.77 -11.04 -25.05
N MET A 287 19.96 -11.62 -25.10
CA MET A 287 20.97 -11.32 -26.09
C MET A 287 20.92 -12.30 -27.29
N GLU A 288 20.64 -13.57 -27.00
CA GLU A 288 20.59 -14.64 -27.99
C GLU A 288 19.52 -15.66 -27.61
N GLY A 289 18.86 -16.21 -28.60
CA GLY A 289 17.84 -17.24 -28.47
C GLY A 289 16.43 -16.69 -28.54
N GLU A 290 15.50 -17.56 -28.91
CA GLU A 290 14.05 -17.27 -28.90
C GLU A 290 13.37 -18.33 -28.05
N THR A 291 12.38 -17.91 -27.27
CA THR A 291 11.66 -18.80 -26.36
C THR A 291 10.27 -18.30 -26.07
N ALA A 292 9.41 -19.16 -25.53
CA ALA A 292 8.20 -18.76 -24.84
C ALA A 292 8.42 -18.84 -23.31
N VAL A 293 8.09 -17.79 -22.60
CA VAL A 293 8.27 -17.69 -21.14
C VAL A 293 6.89 -17.68 -20.47
N ASP A 294 6.71 -18.58 -19.52
CA ASP A 294 5.54 -18.58 -18.63
C ASP A 294 5.75 -17.54 -17.53
N GLU A 295 5.02 -16.44 -17.63
CA GLU A 295 5.04 -15.32 -16.70
C GLU A 295 3.90 -15.41 -15.67
N SER A 296 3.19 -16.54 -15.57
CA SER A 296 2.00 -16.72 -14.71
C SER A 296 2.26 -16.44 -13.24
N VAL A 297 3.50 -16.62 -12.79
CA VAL A 297 3.92 -16.31 -11.40
C VAL A 297 3.82 -14.81 -11.09
N LEU A 298 4.03 -13.94 -12.08
CA LEU A 298 4.01 -12.48 -11.95
C LEU A 298 2.66 -11.90 -12.37
N THR A 299 2.12 -12.39 -13.49
CA THR A 299 0.94 -11.82 -14.14
C THR A 299 -0.35 -12.55 -13.79
N GLY A 300 -0.26 -13.81 -13.36
CA GLY A 300 -1.42 -14.69 -13.17
C GLY A 300 -1.96 -15.26 -14.49
N GLU A 301 -1.34 -14.97 -15.65
CA GLU A 301 -1.75 -15.47 -16.95
C GLU A 301 -1.01 -16.77 -17.31
N SER A 302 -1.75 -17.82 -17.62
CA SER A 302 -1.16 -19.14 -17.92
C SER A 302 -0.68 -19.32 -19.37
N VAL A 303 -0.85 -18.29 -20.24
CA VAL A 303 -0.41 -18.38 -21.64
C VAL A 303 1.03 -17.89 -21.72
N PRO A 304 2.00 -18.73 -22.14
CA PRO A 304 3.38 -18.31 -22.33
C PRO A 304 3.51 -17.18 -23.34
N VAL A 305 4.43 -16.26 -23.09
CA VAL A 305 4.72 -15.09 -23.94
C VAL A 305 5.98 -15.35 -24.75
N ASP A 306 5.89 -15.22 -26.08
CA ASP A 306 7.04 -15.33 -26.94
C ASP A 306 8.03 -14.19 -26.73
N LYS A 307 9.32 -14.54 -26.56
CA LYS A 307 10.43 -13.63 -26.31
C LYS A 307 11.54 -13.85 -27.32
N LYS A 308 12.15 -12.78 -27.78
CA LYS A 308 13.24 -12.74 -28.77
C LYS A 308 14.37 -11.82 -28.28
N PRO A 309 15.54 -11.81 -28.95
CA PRO A 309 16.63 -10.90 -28.60
C PRO A 309 16.19 -9.44 -28.52
N GLY A 310 16.59 -8.77 -27.44
CA GLY A 310 16.16 -7.42 -27.07
C GLY A 310 14.96 -7.38 -26.12
N ASP A 311 14.22 -8.47 -25.92
CA ASP A 311 13.11 -8.53 -24.98
C ASP A 311 13.59 -8.76 -23.54
N ARG A 312 12.82 -8.24 -22.58
CA ARG A 312 13.11 -8.43 -21.15
C ARG A 312 12.50 -9.72 -20.62
N VAL A 313 13.24 -10.36 -19.70
CA VAL A 313 12.79 -11.50 -18.91
C VAL A 313 12.91 -11.17 -17.43
N SER A 314 11.96 -11.63 -16.63
CA SER A 314 11.88 -11.34 -15.20
C SER A 314 12.23 -12.55 -14.35
N ALA A 315 12.83 -12.33 -13.20
CA ALA A 315 13.15 -13.36 -12.22
C ALA A 315 11.93 -14.21 -11.85
N ALA A 316 12.14 -15.49 -11.57
CA ALA A 316 11.13 -16.48 -11.20
C ALA A 316 10.11 -16.85 -12.28
N THR A 317 10.18 -16.29 -13.48
CA THR A 317 9.42 -16.78 -14.65
C THR A 317 10.04 -18.06 -15.21
N MET A 318 9.25 -18.89 -15.90
CA MET A 318 9.72 -20.19 -16.38
C MET A 318 9.94 -20.20 -17.89
N ASN A 319 11.13 -20.57 -18.30
CA ASN A 319 11.44 -20.80 -19.71
C ASN A 319 10.83 -22.12 -20.18
N THR A 320 9.94 -22.10 -21.20
CA THR A 320 9.19 -23.29 -21.58
C THR A 320 9.86 -24.11 -22.67
N ASN A 321 10.46 -23.48 -23.69
CA ASN A 321 10.90 -24.22 -24.88
C ASN A 321 12.30 -23.87 -25.41
N GLY A 322 12.72 -22.66 -25.51
CA GLY A 322 14.00 -22.27 -26.11
C GLY A 322 15.17 -22.25 -25.12
N PHE A 323 16.39 -22.12 -25.63
CA PHE A 323 17.57 -21.80 -24.84
C PHE A 323 17.86 -20.30 -25.02
N ILE A 324 18.04 -19.58 -23.93
CA ILE A 324 18.34 -18.15 -23.97
C ILE A 324 19.64 -17.82 -23.23
N ARG A 325 20.36 -16.84 -23.78
CA ARG A 325 21.44 -16.09 -23.12
C ARG A 325 20.96 -14.70 -22.88
N ALA A 326 20.95 -14.28 -21.61
CA ALA A 326 20.47 -12.97 -21.22
C ALA A 326 21.48 -12.24 -20.32
N ARG A 327 21.50 -10.91 -20.41
CA ARG A 327 22.32 -10.05 -19.57
C ARG A 327 21.54 -9.60 -18.35
N ALA A 328 22.09 -9.76 -17.15
CA ALA A 328 21.48 -9.34 -15.91
C ALA A 328 21.37 -7.80 -15.84
N LEU A 329 20.15 -7.31 -15.71
CA LEU A 329 19.83 -5.88 -15.55
C LEU A 329 19.60 -5.50 -14.08
N ARG A 330 18.83 -6.34 -13.36
CA ARG A 330 18.53 -6.16 -11.94
C ARG A 330 18.82 -7.46 -11.20
N VAL A 331 19.43 -7.37 -10.02
CA VAL A 331 19.90 -8.52 -9.25
C VAL A 331 19.52 -8.39 -7.77
N GLY A 332 19.42 -9.50 -7.06
CA GLY A 332 19.14 -9.51 -5.63
C GLY A 332 17.80 -8.87 -5.28
N GLU A 333 17.81 -7.89 -4.37
CA GLU A 333 16.61 -7.19 -3.90
C GLU A 333 15.97 -6.27 -4.95
N ASP A 334 16.73 -5.87 -5.98
CA ASP A 334 16.25 -4.99 -7.04
C ASP A 334 15.46 -5.74 -8.13
N THR A 335 15.43 -7.08 -8.11
CA THR A 335 14.63 -7.85 -9.07
C THR A 335 13.15 -7.59 -8.90
N THR A 336 12.41 -7.55 -10.01
CA THR A 336 10.95 -7.36 -10.02
C THR A 336 10.25 -8.33 -9.07
N PHE A 337 10.68 -9.58 -9.04
CA PHE A 337 10.12 -10.60 -8.15
C PHE A 337 10.40 -10.32 -6.66
N ALA A 338 11.61 -9.89 -6.31
CA ALA A 338 11.95 -9.52 -4.93
C ALA A 338 11.16 -8.29 -4.46
N GLN A 339 10.97 -7.30 -5.33
CA GLN A 339 10.12 -6.13 -5.05
C GLN A 339 8.66 -6.51 -4.81
N ILE A 340 8.10 -7.45 -5.58
CA ILE A 340 6.74 -7.98 -5.36
C ILE A 340 6.63 -8.62 -3.98
N ILE A 341 7.58 -9.49 -3.61
CA ILE A 341 7.59 -10.13 -2.29
C ILE A 341 7.66 -9.08 -1.19
N SER A 342 8.55 -8.10 -1.31
CA SER A 342 8.67 -7.00 -0.33
C SER A 342 7.37 -6.21 -0.20
N MET A 343 6.73 -5.84 -1.30
CA MET A 343 5.45 -5.12 -1.28
C MET A 343 4.35 -5.91 -0.57
N VAL A 344 4.22 -7.22 -0.84
CA VAL A 344 3.21 -8.07 -0.18
C VAL A 344 3.53 -8.25 1.31
N SER A 345 4.80 -8.38 1.66
CA SER A 345 5.27 -8.46 3.05
C SER A 345 5.00 -7.16 3.81
N ASP A 346 5.33 -6.02 3.22
CA ASP A 346 5.09 -4.70 3.80
C ASP A 346 3.60 -4.42 3.96
N ALA A 347 2.78 -4.80 2.99
CA ALA A 347 1.33 -4.70 3.10
C ALA A 347 0.79 -5.51 4.29
N ALA A 348 1.34 -6.72 4.53
CA ALA A 348 0.95 -7.56 5.66
C ALA A 348 1.41 -6.98 7.02
N ALA A 349 2.47 -6.17 7.03
CA ALA A 349 2.99 -5.52 8.23
C ALA A 349 2.23 -4.22 8.60
N THR A 350 1.52 -3.60 7.63
CA THR A 350 0.74 -2.38 7.85
C THR A 350 -0.63 -2.66 8.46
N LYS A 351 -1.25 -1.65 9.07
CA LYS A 351 -2.60 -1.75 9.65
C LYS A 351 -3.62 -0.90 8.90
N ALA A 352 -4.69 -1.54 8.50
CA ALA A 352 -5.86 -0.85 7.98
C ALA A 352 -6.56 -0.01 9.09
N PRO A 353 -7.22 1.11 8.75
CA PRO A 353 -7.98 1.93 9.69
C PRO A 353 -9.00 1.15 10.52
N ILE A 354 -9.70 0.19 9.92
CA ILE A 354 -10.68 -0.65 10.61
C ILE A 354 -10.02 -1.55 11.68
N ALA A 355 -8.78 -2.01 11.46
CA ALA A 355 -8.01 -2.77 12.44
C ALA A 355 -7.64 -1.93 13.66
N ARG A 356 -7.27 -0.65 13.46
CA ARG A 356 -6.97 0.30 14.55
C ARG A 356 -8.18 0.52 15.47
N ILE A 357 -9.40 0.54 14.90
CA ILE A 357 -10.64 0.64 15.68
C ILE A 357 -10.86 -0.63 16.51
N ALA A 358 -10.71 -1.80 15.92
CA ALA A 358 -10.84 -3.08 16.62
C ALA A 358 -9.84 -3.22 17.77
N ASP A 359 -8.60 -2.77 17.60
CA ASP A 359 -7.56 -2.77 18.65
C ASP A 359 -7.93 -1.85 19.82
N LYS A 360 -8.46 -0.64 19.55
CA LYS A 360 -8.94 0.28 20.59
C LYS A 360 -10.09 -0.34 21.40
N VAL A 361 -11.04 -0.98 20.72
CA VAL A 361 -12.15 -1.68 21.38
C VAL A 361 -11.61 -2.81 22.26
N SER A 362 -10.69 -3.62 21.75
CA SER A 362 -10.08 -4.73 22.52
C SER A 362 -9.35 -4.26 23.76
N ALA A 363 -8.68 -3.12 23.73
CA ALA A 363 -7.95 -2.56 24.87
C ALA A 363 -8.87 -2.14 26.04
N VAL A 364 -10.10 -1.69 25.73
CA VAL A 364 -11.10 -1.34 26.75
C VAL A 364 -11.90 -2.56 27.21
N PHE A 365 -12.09 -3.53 26.33
CA PHE A 365 -12.95 -4.68 26.57
C PHE A 365 -12.49 -5.56 27.72
N VAL A 366 -11.20 -5.90 27.82
CA VAL A 366 -10.67 -6.79 28.87
C VAL A 366 -10.84 -6.19 30.28
N PRO A 367 -10.45 -4.91 30.55
CA PRO A 367 -10.76 -4.27 31.83
C PRO A 367 -12.26 -4.24 32.15
N ALA A 368 -13.11 -3.94 31.16
CA ALA A 368 -14.55 -3.92 31.34
C ALA A 368 -15.12 -5.29 31.74
N VAL A 369 -14.64 -6.36 31.12
CA VAL A 369 -15.03 -7.73 31.47
C VAL A 369 -14.65 -8.10 32.90
N ILE A 370 -13.45 -7.74 33.35
CA ILE A 370 -13.03 -7.98 34.73
C ILE A 370 -13.97 -7.27 35.69
N LEU A 371 -14.34 -6.02 35.39
CA LEU A 371 -15.29 -5.27 36.23
C LEU A 371 -16.69 -5.92 36.21
N ILE A 372 -17.18 -6.39 35.05
CA ILE A 372 -18.44 -7.12 34.94
C ILE A 372 -18.42 -8.40 35.75
N ALA A 373 -17.34 -9.17 35.72
CA ALA A 373 -17.22 -10.40 36.51
C ALA A 373 -17.28 -10.11 38.01
N ILE A 374 -16.60 -9.06 38.50
CA ILE A 374 -16.67 -8.61 39.87
C ILE A 374 -18.08 -8.18 40.25
N LEU A 375 -18.75 -7.44 39.37
CA LEU A 375 -20.13 -6.99 39.54
C LEU A 375 -21.10 -8.19 39.62
N VAL A 376 -20.99 -9.16 38.73
CA VAL A 376 -21.78 -10.39 38.74
C VAL A 376 -21.59 -11.14 40.04
N PHE A 377 -20.34 -11.33 40.47
CA PHE A 377 -20.06 -11.95 41.77
C PHE A 377 -20.76 -11.25 42.94
N ALA A 378 -20.60 -9.90 43.01
CA ALA A 378 -21.18 -9.08 44.04
C ALA A 378 -22.71 -9.15 44.06
N VAL A 379 -23.35 -9.06 42.89
CA VAL A 379 -24.82 -9.11 42.76
C VAL A 379 -25.36 -10.45 43.23
N TRP A 380 -24.78 -11.57 42.84
CA TRP A 380 -25.24 -12.88 43.28
C TRP A 380 -25.03 -13.11 44.79
N ILE A 381 -23.97 -12.60 45.36
CA ILE A 381 -23.80 -12.64 46.84
C ILE A 381 -24.89 -11.80 47.53
N ILE A 382 -25.19 -10.59 47.02
CA ILE A 382 -26.26 -9.74 47.58
C ILE A 382 -27.63 -10.42 47.46
N LEU A 383 -27.87 -11.16 46.38
CA LEU A 383 -29.10 -11.93 46.16
C LEU A 383 -29.17 -13.21 47.03
N GLY A 384 -28.15 -13.48 47.83
CA GLY A 384 -28.14 -14.62 48.75
C GLY A 384 -27.71 -15.95 48.14
N ALA A 385 -27.10 -15.93 46.95
CA ALA A 385 -26.57 -17.16 46.37
C ALA A 385 -25.33 -17.66 47.13
N PRO A 386 -25.08 -18.98 47.13
CA PRO A 386 -23.84 -19.53 47.68
C PRO A 386 -22.61 -18.93 47.00
N VAL A 387 -21.52 -18.74 47.76
CA VAL A 387 -20.26 -18.18 47.23
C VAL A 387 -19.73 -19.00 46.05
N SER A 388 -19.87 -20.33 46.09
CA SER A 388 -19.52 -21.23 44.98
C SER A 388 -20.23 -20.87 43.69
N THR A 389 -21.55 -20.69 43.72
CA THR A 389 -22.38 -20.35 42.54
C THR A 389 -22.07 -18.94 42.01
N ALA A 390 -21.93 -17.96 42.93
CA ALA A 390 -21.56 -16.59 42.53
C ALA A 390 -20.18 -16.56 41.85
N LEU A 391 -19.24 -17.37 42.37
CA LEU A 391 -17.90 -17.51 41.84
C LEU A 391 -17.91 -18.19 40.44
N GLU A 392 -18.72 -19.25 40.29
CA GLU A 392 -18.89 -19.95 39.01
C GLU A 392 -19.36 -19.01 37.90
N TYR A 393 -20.39 -18.22 38.14
CA TYR A 393 -20.84 -17.21 37.18
C TYR A 393 -19.80 -16.17 36.84
N ALA A 394 -19.05 -15.67 37.84
CA ALA A 394 -17.97 -14.73 37.63
C ALA A 394 -16.84 -15.33 36.77
N ILE A 395 -16.45 -16.58 37.06
CA ILE A 395 -15.45 -17.31 36.25
C ILE A 395 -15.95 -17.53 34.82
N CYS A 396 -17.22 -17.94 34.66
CA CYS A 396 -17.84 -18.11 33.35
C CYS A 396 -17.74 -16.82 32.52
N VAL A 397 -18.07 -15.67 33.12
CA VAL A 397 -17.97 -14.36 32.47
C VAL A 397 -16.53 -14.06 32.06
N LEU A 398 -15.55 -14.28 32.92
CA LEU A 398 -14.13 -14.08 32.61
C LEU A 398 -13.67 -14.93 31.42
N VAL A 399 -14.04 -16.21 31.43
CA VAL A 399 -13.58 -17.17 30.41
C VAL A 399 -14.22 -16.93 29.05
N ILE A 400 -15.55 -16.68 29.01
CA ILE A 400 -16.30 -16.55 27.76
C ILE A 400 -15.99 -15.23 27.04
N SER A 401 -15.61 -14.22 27.80
CA SER A 401 -15.41 -12.87 27.28
C SER A 401 -14.03 -12.62 26.68
N CYS A 402 -13.33 -13.64 26.24
CA CYS A 402 -12.03 -13.48 25.59
C CYS A 402 -12.18 -12.84 24.20
N PRO A 403 -11.51 -11.71 23.89
CA PRO A 403 -11.58 -11.04 22.59
C PRO A 403 -10.65 -11.67 21.53
N CYS A 404 -10.39 -12.97 21.59
CA CYS A 404 -9.47 -13.68 20.71
C CYS A 404 -9.84 -13.52 19.23
N ALA A 405 -11.12 -13.76 18.91
CA ALA A 405 -11.65 -13.67 17.56
C ALA A 405 -11.59 -12.23 17.00
N LEU A 406 -11.80 -11.23 17.88
CA LEU A 406 -11.78 -9.81 17.49
C LEU A 406 -10.41 -9.36 16.99
N GLY A 407 -9.34 -9.79 17.68
CA GLY A 407 -7.95 -9.46 17.28
C GLY A 407 -7.51 -10.09 15.95
N LEU A 408 -8.20 -11.15 15.50
CA LEU A 408 -7.91 -11.85 14.24
C LEU A 408 -8.83 -11.47 13.10
N ALA A 409 -9.99 -10.92 13.40
CA ALA A 409 -11.07 -10.67 12.43
C ALA A 409 -10.61 -9.87 11.21
N THR A 410 -9.82 -8.82 11.41
CA THR A 410 -9.33 -7.94 10.36
C THR A 410 -8.01 -8.43 9.75
N PRO A 411 -6.94 -8.72 10.53
CA PRO A 411 -5.64 -9.03 9.96
C PRO A 411 -5.64 -10.29 9.09
N VAL A 412 -6.38 -11.33 9.48
CA VAL A 412 -6.45 -12.58 8.70
C VAL A 412 -7.12 -12.35 7.34
N ALA A 413 -8.23 -11.61 7.29
CA ALA A 413 -8.94 -11.31 6.04
C ALA A 413 -8.10 -10.43 5.10
N ILE A 414 -7.39 -9.43 5.64
CA ILE A 414 -6.49 -8.57 4.87
C ILE A 414 -5.34 -9.39 4.27
N MET A 415 -4.71 -10.26 5.06
CA MET A 415 -3.60 -11.08 4.57
C MET A 415 -4.03 -12.03 3.45
N VAL A 416 -5.21 -12.67 3.60
CA VAL A 416 -5.78 -13.51 2.53
C VAL A 416 -6.11 -12.65 1.31
N GLY A 417 -6.70 -11.47 1.50
CA GLY A 417 -7.00 -10.52 0.43
C GLY A 417 -5.76 -10.06 -0.35
N ASN A 418 -4.70 -9.67 0.36
CA ASN A 418 -3.42 -9.29 -0.26
C ASN A 418 -2.79 -10.48 -1.00
N GLY A 419 -2.82 -11.68 -0.40
CA GLY A 419 -2.32 -12.89 -1.05
C GLY A 419 -3.10 -13.26 -2.32
N MET A 420 -4.42 -13.06 -2.33
CA MET A 420 -5.26 -13.24 -3.51
C MET A 420 -4.97 -12.19 -4.57
N GLY A 421 -4.79 -10.93 -4.16
CA GLY A 421 -4.37 -9.84 -5.04
C GLY A 421 -3.07 -10.18 -5.75
N ALA A 422 -2.05 -10.54 -4.99
CA ALA A 422 -0.73 -10.88 -5.53
C ALA A 422 -0.77 -12.05 -6.53
N LYS A 423 -1.54 -13.10 -6.24
CA LYS A 423 -1.75 -14.23 -7.17
C LYS A 423 -2.40 -13.83 -8.50
N ASN A 424 -3.15 -12.74 -8.51
CA ASN A 424 -3.85 -12.22 -9.69
C ASN A 424 -3.16 -10.98 -10.28
N GLY A 425 -1.90 -10.72 -9.94
CA GLY A 425 -1.14 -9.58 -10.45
C GLY A 425 -1.60 -8.22 -9.91
N ILE A 426 -2.34 -8.19 -8.80
CA ILE A 426 -2.84 -6.97 -8.14
C ILE A 426 -2.09 -6.81 -6.82
N LEU A 427 -1.19 -5.84 -6.73
CA LEU A 427 -0.33 -5.62 -5.58
C LEU A 427 -0.82 -4.42 -4.78
N PHE A 428 -1.26 -4.65 -3.55
CA PHE A 428 -1.58 -3.59 -2.59
C PHE A 428 -0.34 -3.29 -1.75
N LYS A 429 0.14 -2.06 -1.72
CA LYS A 429 1.33 -1.68 -0.94
C LYS A 429 1.07 -1.62 0.56
N THR A 430 -0.18 -1.39 0.96
CA THR A 430 -0.58 -1.29 2.36
C THR A 430 -1.94 -1.93 2.59
N SER A 431 -2.20 -2.33 3.82
CA SER A 431 -3.53 -2.77 4.25
C SER A 431 -4.59 -1.67 4.09
N GLU A 432 -4.19 -0.41 4.18
CA GLU A 432 -5.04 0.75 3.97
C GLU A 432 -5.44 0.89 2.50
N ALA A 433 -4.51 0.64 1.56
CA ALA A 433 -4.79 0.60 0.13
C ALA A 433 -5.87 -0.44 -0.22
N LEU A 434 -5.77 -1.66 0.35
CA LEU A 434 -6.81 -2.68 0.20
C LEU A 434 -8.15 -2.21 0.76
N GLU A 435 -8.17 -1.52 1.91
CA GLU A 435 -9.41 -1.00 2.50
C GLU A 435 -10.01 0.13 1.65
N ASN A 436 -9.20 1.08 1.18
CA ASN A 436 -9.65 2.27 0.48
C ASN A 436 -10.15 1.95 -0.94
N ALA A 437 -9.53 1.01 -1.65
CA ALA A 437 -9.95 0.61 -2.99
C ALA A 437 -11.44 0.19 -3.08
N GLY A 438 -11.98 -0.42 -2.03
CA GLY A 438 -13.40 -0.81 -1.98
C GLY A 438 -14.38 0.34 -1.74
N LYS A 439 -13.88 1.49 -1.29
CA LYS A 439 -14.65 2.67 -0.90
C LYS A 439 -14.69 3.74 -2.00
N ILE A 440 -14.06 3.50 -3.14
CA ILE A 440 -13.98 4.44 -4.26
C ILE A 440 -15.39 4.77 -4.78
N ASP A 441 -15.66 6.07 -4.97
CA ASP A 441 -16.86 6.63 -5.59
C ASP A 441 -16.57 7.10 -7.04
N ILE A 442 -15.35 7.60 -7.31
CA ILE A 442 -14.93 8.19 -8.57
C ILE A 442 -13.60 7.56 -9.01
N ALA A 443 -13.52 7.05 -10.23
CA ALA A 443 -12.29 6.59 -10.87
C ALA A 443 -11.87 7.58 -11.96
N VAL A 444 -10.79 8.30 -11.73
CA VAL A 444 -10.16 9.17 -12.71
C VAL A 444 -9.10 8.37 -13.44
N MET A 445 -9.18 8.33 -14.76
CA MET A 445 -8.28 7.55 -15.60
C MET A 445 -7.52 8.47 -16.55
N ASP A 446 -6.21 8.37 -16.57
CA ASP A 446 -5.47 8.99 -17.66
C ASP A 446 -5.84 8.37 -19.01
N LYS A 447 -5.69 9.09 -20.08
CA LYS A 447 -5.94 8.57 -21.42
C LYS A 447 -4.79 7.65 -21.86
N THR A 448 -3.59 8.22 -21.93
CA THR A 448 -2.43 7.63 -22.61
C THR A 448 -1.80 6.52 -21.79
N GLY A 449 -1.61 5.32 -22.36
CA GLY A 449 -1.06 4.18 -21.63
C GLY A 449 -2.01 3.51 -20.64
N THR A 450 -3.13 4.18 -20.30
CA THR A 450 -4.14 3.70 -19.35
C THR A 450 -5.40 3.21 -20.07
N ILE A 451 -6.19 4.10 -20.64
CA ILE A 451 -7.35 3.73 -21.48
C ILE A 451 -6.88 3.24 -22.87
N THR A 452 -5.79 3.83 -23.37
CA THR A 452 -5.17 3.49 -24.65
C THR A 452 -3.89 2.69 -24.45
N GLU A 453 -3.35 2.11 -25.50
CA GLU A 453 -2.12 1.30 -25.45
C GLU A 453 -0.86 2.14 -25.21
N GLY A 454 -0.94 3.49 -25.38
CA GLY A 454 0.19 4.41 -25.25
C GLY A 454 1.23 4.25 -26.37
N LYS A 455 0.87 3.50 -27.40
CA LYS A 455 1.69 3.28 -28.61
C LYS A 455 0.88 3.73 -29.82
N PRO A 456 1.23 4.88 -30.43
CA PRO A 456 0.58 5.33 -31.65
C PRO A 456 0.68 4.24 -32.74
N GLN A 457 -0.42 4.00 -33.44
CA GLN A 457 -0.51 3.05 -34.54
C GLN A 457 -1.12 3.69 -35.78
N VAL A 458 -0.70 3.26 -36.96
CA VAL A 458 -1.33 3.70 -38.22
C VAL A 458 -2.74 3.08 -38.32
N THR A 459 -3.75 3.94 -38.41
CA THR A 459 -5.15 3.52 -38.52
C THR A 459 -5.69 3.60 -39.94
N HIS A 460 -5.28 4.61 -40.71
CA HIS A 460 -5.72 4.83 -42.08
C HIS A 460 -4.56 5.29 -42.97
N VAL A 461 -4.49 4.73 -44.14
CA VAL A 461 -3.63 5.18 -45.25
C VAL A 461 -4.52 5.66 -46.39
N VAL A 462 -4.48 6.95 -46.72
CA VAL A 462 -5.35 7.57 -47.69
C VAL A 462 -4.49 8.17 -48.80
N PRO A 463 -4.28 7.48 -49.93
CA PRO A 463 -3.49 7.98 -51.03
C PRO A 463 -4.24 9.12 -51.78
N ALA A 464 -3.47 10.04 -52.40
CA ALA A 464 -3.99 11.07 -53.27
C ALA A 464 -4.40 10.49 -54.65
N GLU A 465 -5.13 11.23 -55.45
CA GLU A 465 -5.55 10.81 -56.78
C GLU A 465 -4.34 10.46 -57.64
N GLY A 466 -4.31 9.24 -58.18
CA GLY A 466 -3.22 8.74 -59.02
C GLY A 466 -1.99 8.23 -58.28
N VAL A 467 -2.05 8.09 -56.95
CA VAL A 467 -1.01 7.48 -56.11
C VAL A 467 -1.54 6.17 -55.52
N THR A 468 -0.73 5.15 -55.48
CA THR A 468 -1.12 3.87 -54.84
C THR A 468 -0.80 3.89 -53.36
N GLU A 469 -1.55 3.11 -52.58
CA GLU A 469 -1.31 2.98 -51.13
C GLU A 469 0.11 2.47 -50.84
N LYS A 470 0.63 1.53 -51.66
CA LYS A 470 1.97 1.00 -51.58
C LYS A 470 3.03 2.10 -51.78
N GLU A 471 2.87 2.93 -52.82
CA GLU A 471 3.79 4.05 -53.12
C GLU A 471 3.83 5.07 -51.98
N LEU A 472 2.66 5.45 -51.46
CA LEU A 472 2.57 6.38 -50.32
C LEU A 472 3.28 5.78 -49.09
N LEU A 473 3.01 4.51 -48.78
CA LEU A 473 3.60 3.84 -47.63
C LEU A 473 5.11 3.68 -47.72
N GLU A 474 5.65 3.26 -48.88
CA GLU A 474 7.09 3.10 -49.09
C GLU A 474 7.85 4.43 -48.94
N LYS A 475 7.31 5.52 -49.50
CA LYS A 475 7.90 6.86 -49.38
C LYS A 475 7.81 7.41 -47.96
N ALA A 476 6.67 7.24 -47.29
CA ALA A 476 6.49 7.63 -45.90
C ALA A 476 7.41 6.81 -44.99
N TYR A 477 7.47 5.50 -45.15
CA TYR A 477 8.36 4.60 -44.43
C TYR A 477 9.83 5.02 -44.58
N THR A 478 10.26 5.31 -45.83
CA THR A 478 11.64 5.73 -46.14
C THR A 478 12.00 7.03 -45.39
N LEU A 479 11.09 8.00 -45.33
CA LEU A 479 11.32 9.29 -44.70
C LEU A 479 11.34 9.17 -43.17
N GLU A 480 10.37 8.42 -42.62
CA GLU A 480 10.17 8.28 -41.15
C GLU A 480 11.18 7.33 -40.48
N MET A 481 11.82 6.43 -41.22
CA MET A 481 12.85 5.54 -40.70
C MET A 481 14.01 6.25 -40.00
N LYS A 482 14.30 7.50 -40.36
CA LYS A 482 15.38 8.30 -39.78
C LYS A 482 14.91 9.24 -38.67
N SER A 483 13.64 9.16 -38.28
CA SER A 483 13.06 9.98 -37.23
C SER A 483 12.81 9.16 -35.94
N GLU A 484 13.16 9.72 -34.82
CA GLU A 484 12.89 9.09 -33.50
C GLU A 484 11.52 9.46 -32.93
N HIS A 485 10.75 10.28 -33.63
CA HIS A 485 9.46 10.74 -33.16
C HIS A 485 8.48 9.57 -32.98
N PRO A 486 7.64 9.53 -31.92
CA PRO A 486 6.68 8.44 -31.68
C PRO A 486 5.75 8.16 -32.86
N LEU A 487 5.29 9.19 -33.57
CA LEU A 487 4.46 9.05 -34.78
C LEU A 487 5.25 8.40 -35.93
N ALA A 488 6.53 8.72 -36.06
CA ALA A 488 7.41 8.10 -37.06
C ALA A 488 7.54 6.59 -36.81
N ARG A 489 7.76 6.19 -35.55
CA ARG A 489 7.83 4.77 -35.16
C ARG A 489 6.57 4.01 -35.52
N ALA A 490 5.39 4.65 -35.43
CA ALA A 490 4.13 4.04 -35.84
C ALA A 490 4.11 3.74 -37.34
N VAL A 491 4.53 4.70 -38.18
CA VAL A 491 4.61 4.55 -39.65
C VAL A 491 5.63 3.48 -40.03
N VAL A 492 6.79 3.46 -39.35
CA VAL A 492 7.85 2.47 -39.58
C VAL A 492 7.39 1.07 -39.16
N SER A 493 6.74 0.93 -38.02
CA SER A 493 6.20 -0.37 -37.58
C SER A 493 5.17 -0.93 -38.56
N TYR A 494 4.25 -0.09 -39.01
CA TYR A 494 3.24 -0.47 -40.00
C TYR A 494 3.85 -0.80 -41.38
N GLY A 495 4.87 -0.03 -41.80
CA GLY A 495 5.61 -0.32 -43.03
C GLY A 495 6.30 -1.66 -42.98
N ASN A 496 6.96 -2.01 -41.87
CA ASN A 496 7.58 -3.32 -41.65
C ASN A 496 6.56 -4.45 -41.70
N GLU A 497 5.39 -4.29 -41.06
CA GLU A 497 4.32 -5.29 -41.08
C GLU A 497 3.77 -5.53 -42.49
N LYS A 498 3.69 -4.47 -43.33
CA LYS A 498 3.21 -4.54 -44.72
C LYS A 498 4.31 -4.89 -45.70
N GLY A 499 5.57 -5.08 -45.27
CA GLY A 499 6.69 -5.38 -46.14
C GLY A 499 7.11 -4.23 -47.02
N ALA A 500 7.03 -3.01 -46.55
CA ALA A 500 7.50 -1.82 -47.29
C ALA A 500 9.03 -1.82 -47.41
N GLU A 501 9.55 -1.54 -48.61
CA GLU A 501 10.98 -1.48 -48.86
C GLU A 501 11.51 -0.07 -48.65
N ALA A 502 12.66 0.06 -47.96
CA ALA A 502 13.33 1.33 -47.78
C ALA A 502 14.01 1.78 -49.07
N LEU A 503 13.70 2.97 -49.52
CA LEU A 503 14.32 3.59 -50.68
C LEU A 503 15.60 4.38 -50.29
N PRO A 504 16.58 4.59 -51.19
CA PRO A 504 17.73 5.43 -50.90
C PRO A 504 17.31 6.88 -50.59
N LEU A 505 17.66 7.38 -49.39
CA LEU A 505 17.35 8.73 -48.91
C LEU A 505 18.64 9.51 -48.63
N THR A 506 18.77 10.68 -49.24
CA THR A 506 19.86 11.63 -48.98
C THR A 506 19.29 12.97 -48.46
N ASP A 507 20.14 13.85 -47.97
CA ASP A 507 19.80 15.22 -47.52
C ASP A 507 18.66 15.28 -46.49
N PHE A 508 18.58 14.26 -45.60
CA PHE A 508 17.55 14.22 -44.57
C PHE A 508 17.68 15.36 -43.57
N LYS A 509 16.55 16.07 -43.32
CA LYS A 509 16.46 17.16 -42.34
C LYS A 509 15.19 17.06 -41.55
N ILE A 510 15.29 17.31 -40.23
CA ILE A 510 14.17 17.46 -39.31
C ILE A 510 13.89 18.95 -39.18
N LEU A 511 12.64 19.35 -39.49
CA LEU A 511 12.16 20.72 -39.35
C LEU A 511 11.35 20.81 -38.07
N SER A 512 11.96 21.32 -37.00
CA SER A 512 11.36 21.37 -35.67
C SER A 512 9.96 22.01 -35.71
N GLY A 513 8.96 21.27 -35.21
CA GLY A 513 7.56 21.69 -35.15
C GLY A 513 6.81 21.65 -36.52
N HIS A 514 7.45 21.27 -37.61
CA HIS A 514 6.84 21.29 -38.97
C HIS A 514 6.79 19.88 -39.58
N GLY A 515 7.91 19.18 -39.65
CA GLY A 515 7.97 17.86 -40.27
C GLY A 515 9.39 17.44 -40.65
N LEU A 516 9.47 16.65 -41.73
CA LEU A 516 10.68 16.03 -42.24
C LEU A 516 10.85 16.34 -43.71
N GLU A 517 12.10 16.46 -44.18
CA GLU A 517 12.48 16.56 -45.58
C GLU A 517 13.64 15.59 -45.89
N GLY A 518 13.66 15.15 -47.14
CA GLY A 518 14.78 14.38 -47.67
C GLY A 518 14.72 14.25 -49.17
N THR A 519 15.76 13.76 -49.83
CA THR A 519 15.84 13.54 -51.26
C THR A 519 15.83 12.03 -51.55
N CYS A 520 14.80 11.55 -52.25
CA CYS A 520 14.63 10.17 -52.65
C CYS A 520 14.64 10.08 -54.20
N HIS A 521 15.56 9.29 -54.76
CA HIS A 521 15.76 9.16 -56.20
C HIS A 521 15.89 10.52 -56.94
N GLY A 522 16.55 11.49 -56.30
CA GLY A 522 16.75 12.84 -56.84
C GLY A 522 15.53 13.76 -56.75
N LYS A 523 14.43 13.32 -56.12
CA LYS A 523 13.22 14.10 -55.90
C LYS A 523 13.10 14.48 -54.44
N LYS A 524 12.66 15.71 -54.18
CA LYS A 524 12.44 16.20 -52.83
C LYS A 524 11.19 15.57 -52.22
N LEU A 525 11.34 14.86 -51.15
CA LEU A 525 10.27 14.23 -50.37
C LEU A 525 10.08 15.02 -49.06
N SER A 526 8.86 15.35 -48.73
CA SER A 526 8.48 16.09 -47.52
C SER A 526 7.34 15.37 -46.80
N GLY A 527 7.40 15.31 -45.46
CA GLY A 527 6.38 14.71 -44.60
C GLY A 527 6.15 15.53 -43.33
N GLY A 528 4.91 15.61 -42.85
CA GLY A 528 4.64 16.36 -41.62
C GLY A 528 3.20 16.84 -41.45
N SER A 529 3.06 17.93 -40.67
CA SER A 529 1.75 18.52 -40.37
C SER A 529 1.05 19.10 -41.61
N GLY A 530 -0.29 19.13 -41.59
CA GLY A 530 -1.07 19.72 -42.66
C GLY A 530 -0.75 21.19 -42.89
N ALA A 531 -0.43 21.95 -41.86
CA ALA A 531 -0.01 23.35 -41.97
C ALA A 531 1.29 23.47 -42.76
N TYR A 532 2.27 22.61 -42.53
CA TYR A 532 3.52 22.59 -43.23
C TYR A 532 3.35 22.14 -44.70
N ILE A 533 2.69 21.01 -44.91
CA ILE A 533 2.53 20.49 -46.31
C ILE A 533 1.67 21.40 -47.17
N SER A 534 0.71 22.16 -46.61
CA SER A 534 -0.07 23.14 -47.36
C SER A 534 0.76 24.29 -47.95
N THR A 535 1.96 24.56 -47.41
CA THR A 535 2.89 25.54 -47.99
C THR A 535 3.67 24.98 -49.19
N ILE A 536 3.67 23.66 -49.39
CA ILE A 536 4.48 22.95 -50.40
C ILE A 536 3.57 22.41 -51.51
N ALA A 537 2.40 21.86 -51.17
CA ALA A 537 1.51 21.17 -52.07
C ALA A 537 0.05 21.55 -51.84
N SER A 538 -0.76 21.53 -52.91
CA SER A 538 -2.20 21.75 -52.79
C SER A 538 -2.87 20.55 -52.13
N MET A 539 -3.60 20.78 -51.06
CA MET A 539 -4.26 19.75 -50.24
C MET A 539 -5.55 19.20 -50.87
N GLY A 540 -6.22 19.97 -51.73
CA GLY A 540 -7.49 19.57 -52.39
C GLY A 540 -8.52 19.01 -51.37
N ASN A 541 -9.20 17.93 -51.77
CA ASN A 541 -10.20 17.23 -50.94
C ASN A 541 -9.60 16.47 -49.73
N MET A 542 -8.28 16.39 -49.63
CA MET A 542 -7.61 15.72 -48.50
C MET A 542 -7.71 16.51 -47.20
N LYS A 543 -7.92 17.82 -47.27
CA LYS A 543 -8.12 18.68 -46.10
C LYS A 543 -9.39 18.27 -45.34
N ASP A 544 -10.51 18.13 -46.04
CA ASP A 544 -11.78 17.72 -45.43
C ASP A 544 -11.72 16.30 -44.83
N LYS A 545 -10.98 15.40 -45.54
CA LYS A 545 -10.75 14.04 -45.01
C LYS A 545 -9.91 14.06 -43.75
N ALA A 546 -8.85 14.87 -43.69
CA ALA A 546 -8.00 15.01 -42.55
C ALA A 546 -8.73 15.64 -41.36
N GLU A 547 -9.57 16.65 -41.58
CA GLU A 547 -10.40 17.27 -40.55
C GLU A 547 -11.35 16.25 -39.91
N LYS A 548 -12.01 15.40 -40.73
CA LYS A 548 -12.85 14.30 -40.19
C LYS A 548 -12.07 13.32 -39.38
N LEU A 549 -10.88 12.90 -39.85
CA LEU A 549 -10.02 11.97 -39.09
C LEU A 549 -9.50 12.60 -37.78
N ALA A 550 -9.21 13.91 -37.84
CA ALA A 550 -8.81 14.65 -36.63
C ALA A 550 -9.97 14.79 -35.63
N GLU A 551 -11.20 15.00 -36.10
CA GLU A 551 -12.41 14.99 -35.27
C GLU A 551 -12.67 13.62 -34.62
N GLU A 552 -12.21 12.53 -35.28
CA GLU A 552 -12.27 11.16 -34.71
C GLU A 552 -11.10 10.82 -33.76
N GLY A 553 -10.22 11.79 -33.48
CA GLY A 553 -9.11 11.65 -32.57
C GLY A 553 -7.81 11.12 -33.18
N MET A 554 -7.67 11.17 -34.50
CA MET A 554 -6.47 10.73 -35.20
C MET A 554 -5.58 11.91 -35.57
N THR A 555 -4.27 11.68 -35.66
CA THR A 555 -3.29 12.68 -36.12
C THR A 555 -2.95 12.42 -37.59
N PRO A 556 -3.40 13.25 -38.54
CA PRO A 556 -3.07 13.08 -39.93
C PRO A 556 -1.67 13.61 -40.23
N LEU A 557 -0.80 12.75 -40.78
CA LEU A 557 0.50 13.06 -41.31
C LEU A 557 0.41 13.10 -42.82
N PHE A 558 0.85 14.19 -43.47
CA PHE A 558 0.80 14.38 -44.93
C PHE A 558 2.18 14.16 -45.51
N PHE A 559 2.20 13.62 -46.74
CA PHE A 559 3.42 13.37 -47.49
C PHE A 559 3.30 13.94 -48.88
N ALA A 560 4.38 14.58 -49.37
CA ALA A 560 4.44 15.21 -50.70
C ALA A 560 5.79 14.95 -51.34
N GLU A 561 5.82 14.81 -52.68
CA GLU A 561 7.01 14.70 -53.54
C GLU A 561 7.01 15.78 -54.60
N GLU A 562 8.10 16.57 -54.70
CA GLU A 562 8.24 17.64 -55.72
C GLU A 562 7.01 18.60 -55.78
N GLY A 563 6.43 18.97 -54.64
CA GLY A 563 5.25 19.82 -54.56
C GLY A 563 3.91 19.14 -54.92
N LYS A 564 3.90 17.84 -55.21
CA LYS A 564 2.69 17.05 -55.43
C LYS A 564 2.33 16.25 -54.17
N LEU A 565 1.09 16.37 -53.73
CA LEU A 565 0.61 15.59 -52.57
C LEU A 565 0.57 14.09 -52.91
N LEU A 566 1.19 13.24 -52.07
CA LEU A 566 1.14 11.80 -52.18
C LEU A 566 -0.06 11.22 -51.42
N GLY A 567 -0.44 11.83 -50.33
CA GLY A 567 -1.55 11.39 -49.48
C GLY A 567 -1.36 11.74 -48.01
N LEU A 568 -2.17 11.12 -47.16
CA LEU A 568 -2.06 11.23 -45.71
C LEU A 568 -2.05 9.84 -45.05
N ILE A 569 -1.35 9.74 -43.94
CA ILE A 569 -1.37 8.59 -43.04
C ILE A 569 -1.89 9.07 -41.68
N ALA A 570 -3.00 8.50 -41.22
CA ALA A 570 -3.55 8.84 -39.91
C ALA A 570 -3.02 7.92 -38.85
N VAL A 571 -2.50 8.51 -37.81
CA VAL A 571 -1.94 7.79 -36.64
C VAL A 571 -2.77 8.12 -35.40
N ALA A 572 -3.11 7.12 -34.62
CA ALA A 572 -3.84 7.31 -33.37
C ALA A 572 -3.32 6.37 -32.28
N ASP A 573 -3.49 6.77 -31.04
CA ASP A 573 -3.32 5.89 -29.90
C ASP A 573 -4.61 5.06 -29.73
N VAL A 574 -4.50 3.75 -29.84
CA VAL A 574 -5.63 2.82 -29.90
C VAL A 574 -6.13 2.50 -28.50
N ILE A 575 -7.46 2.48 -28.31
CA ILE A 575 -8.10 2.05 -27.07
C ILE A 575 -7.79 0.58 -26.84
N LYS A 576 -7.36 0.20 -25.61
CA LYS A 576 -7.13 -1.20 -25.22
C LYS A 576 -8.42 -2.00 -25.39
N LYS A 577 -8.28 -3.25 -25.78
CA LYS A 577 -9.43 -4.15 -26.06
C LYS A 577 -10.35 -4.34 -24.85
N ASP A 578 -9.82 -4.26 -23.65
CA ASP A 578 -10.52 -4.47 -22.39
C ASP A 578 -11.04 -3.17 -21.74
N SER A 579 -10.68 -1.97 -22.23
CA SER A 579 -11.04 -0.69 -21.61
C SER A 579 -12.53 -0.47 -21.50
N ALA A 580 -13.28 -0.71 -22.57
CA ALA A 580 -14.73 -0.54 -22.56
C ALA A 580 -15.42 -1.50 -21.57
N GLU A 581 -14.92 -2.74 -21.44
CA GLU A 581 -15.41 -3.72 -20.48
C GLU A 581 -15.10 -3.31 -19.05
N ALA A 582 -13.87 -2.86 -18.79
CA ALA A 582 -13.44 -2.37 -17.47
C ALA A 582 -14.31 -1.20 -16.99
N ILE A 583 -14.52 -0.23 -17.86
CA ILE A 583 -15.36 0.95 -17.58
C ILE A 583 -16.79 0.52 -17.28
N ARG A 584 -17.35 -0.41 -18.05
CA ARG A 584 -18.68 -0.95 -17.84
C ARG A 584 -18.80 -1.64 -16.46
N GLN A 585 -17.80 -2.44 -16.06
CA GLN A 585 -17.76 -3.11 -14.76
C GLN A 585 -17.71 -2.10 -13.61
N LEU A 586 -16.86 -1.09 -13.68
CA LEU A 586 -16.78 -0.02 -12.69
C LEU A 586 -18.11 0.74 -12.54
N LYS A 587 -18.74 1.10 -13.65
CA LYS A 587 -20.07 1.74 -13.66
C LYS A 587 -21.15 0.83 -13.04
N HIS A 588 -21.12 -0.46 -13.33
CA HIS A 588 -22.02 -1.44 -12.70
C HIS A 588 -21.84 -1.48 -11.18
N MET A 589 -20.60 -1.35 -10.71
CA MET A 589 -20.29 -1.26 -9.28
C MET A 589 -20.66 0.09 -8.65
N GLY A 590 -21.20 1.05 -9.41
CA GLY A 590 -21.63 2.38 -8.94
C GLY A 590 -20.49 3.38 -8.79
N ILE A 591 -19.40 3.18 -9.54
CA ILE A 591 -18.26 4.08 -9.59
C ILE A 591 -18.41 4.95 -10.84
N GLN A 592 -18.27 6.26 -10.68
CA GLN A 592 -18.25 7.19 -11.81
C GLN A 592 -16.86 7.18 -12.44
N VAL A 593 -16.79 7.10 -13.77
CA VAL A 593 -15.54 7.04 -14.51
C VAL A 593 -15.32 8.36 -15.22
N VAL A 594 -14.17 8.98 -14.97
CA VAL A 594 -13.75 10.26 -15.53
C VAL A 594 -12.47 10.05 -16.31
N MET A 595 -12.43 10.46 -17.57
CA MET A 595 -11.20 10.50 -18.35
C MET A 595 -10.51 11.85 -18.19
N LEU A 596 -9.23 11.83 -17.86
CA LEU A 596 -8.38 13.02 -17.73
C LEU A 596 -7.33 13.01 -18.85
N THR A 597 -7.22 14.11 -19.61
CA THR A 597 -6.29 14.16 -20.75
C THR A 597 -5.82 15.58 -21.04
N GLY A 598 -4.61 15.70 -21.60
CA GLY A 598 -4.08 16.93 -22.16
C GLY A 598 -4.59 17.27 -23.58
N ASP A 599 -5.34 16.35 -24.21
CA ASP A 599 -5.89 16.55 -25.54
C ASP A 599 -6.92 17.67 -25.58
N ASN A 600 -7.22 18.16 -26.79
CA ASN A 600 -8.32 19.09 -27.00
C ASN A 600 -9.69 18.40 -26.74
N GLU A 601 -10.69 19.22 -26.44
CA GLU A 601 -12.01 18.77 -26.03
C GLU A 601 -12.72 17.86 -27.07
N LYS A 602 -12.58 18.16 -28.36
CA LYS A 602 -13.21 17.36 -29.45
C LYS A 602 -12.63 15.94 -29.51
N THR A 603 -11.31 15.83 -29.51
CA THR A 603 -10.61 14.55 -29.54
C THR A 603 -10.92 13.73 -28.27
N ALA A 604 -10.89 14.39 -27.12
CA ALA A 604 -11.18 13.76 -25.84
C ALA A 604 -12.62 13.24 -25.76
N ALA A 605 -13.61 14.01 -26.23
CA ALA A 605 -15.01 13.59 -26.27
C ALA A 605 -15.24 12.39 -27.21
N ALA A 606 -14.58 12.37 -28.39
CA ALA A 606 -14.66 11.25 -29.32
C ALA A 606 -14.11 9.95 -28.70
N MET A 607 -12.97 10.03 -28.03
CA MET A 607 -12.35 8.89 -27.36
C MET A 607 -13.19 8.40 -26.17
N ALA A 608 -13.71 9.30 -25.34
CA ALA A 608 -14.56 8.97 -24.22
C ALA A 608 -15.83 8.24 -24.65
N LYS A 609 -16.46 8.68 -25.73
CA LYS A 609 -17.64 8.02 -26.31
C LYS A 609 -17.32 6.60 -26.77
N LYS A 610 -16.16 6.39 -27.44
CA LYS A 610 -15.71 5.05 -27.86
C LYS A 610 -15.40 4.15 -26.65
N ALA A 611 -14.77 4.70 -25.60
CA ALA A 611 -14.45 3.96 -24.38
C ALA A 611 -15.65 3.76 -23.44
N GLY A 612 -16.72 4.54 -23.59
CA GLY A 612 -17.90 4.48 -22.73
C GLY A 612 -17.75 5.18 -21.38
N VAL A 613 -16.87 6.18 -21.30
CA VAL A 613 -16.61 6.98 -20.09
C VAL A 613 -17.78 7.93 -19.81
N ASP A 614 -18.05 8.23 -18.53
CA ASP A 614 -19.16 9.12 -18.15
C ASP A 614 -18.83 10.60 -18.38
N HIS A 615 -17.62 11.02 -18.02
CA HIS A 615 -17.21 12.43 -18.02
C HIS A 615 -15.77 12.57 -18.51
N VAL A 616 -15.46 13.73 -19.08
CA VAL A 616 -14.15 14.06 -19.63
C VAL A 616 -13.69 15.40 -19.09
N ILE A 617 -12.42 15.45 -18.69
CA ILE A 617 -11.72 16.69 -18.35
C ILE A 617 -10.53 16.79 -19.32
N ALA A 618 -10.67 17.67 -20.32
CA ALA A 618 -9.71 17.84 -21.40
C ALA A 618 -8.78 19.04 -21.16
N GLY A 619 -7.67 19.13 -21.92
CA GLY A 619 -6.75 20.27 -21.88
C GLY A 619 -5.97 20.43 -20.58
N VAL A 620 -5.84 19.38 -19.78
CA VAL A 620 -5.15 19.43 -18.49
C VAL A 620 -3.67 19.08 -18.66
N LEU A 621 -2.81 20.03 -18.36
CA LEU A 621 -1.36 19.82 -18.33
C LEU A 621 -0.96 18.90 -17.16
N PRO A 622 0.21 18.23 -17.22
CA PRO A 622 0.65 17.33 -16.16
C PRO A 622 0.57 17.93 -14.76
N ASP A 623 1.01 19.17 -14.56
CA ASP A 623 0.98 19.87 -13.27
C ASP A 623 -0.44 20.22 -12.78
N GLY A 624 -1.42 20.26 -13.70
CA GLY A 624 -2.83 20.53 -13.38
C GLY A 624 -3.61 19.30 -12.89
N LYS A 625 -3.12 18.08 -13.13
CA LYS A 625 -3.83 16.85 -12.81
C LYS A 625 -4.08 16.70 -11.30
N GLU A 626 -3.11 17.06 -10.45
CA GLU A 626 -3.27 17.05 -8.98
C GLU A 626 -4.41 17.95 -8.52
N ALA A 627 -4.52 19.15 -9.08
CA ALA A 627 -5.57 20.10 -8.73
C ALA A 627 -6.97 19.59 -9.07
N VAL A 628 -7.11 18.86 -10.18
CA VAL A 628 -8.36 18.19 -10.57
C VAL A 628 -8.74 17.13 -9.55
N ILE A 629 -7.80 16.26 -9.17
CA ILE A 629 -8.02 15.23 -8.15
C ILE A 629 -8.50 15.86 -6.85
N LYS A 630 -7.85 16.93 -6.38
CA LYS A 630 -8.23 17.64 -5.15
C LYS A 630 -9.65 18.19 -5.19
N LYS A 631 -10.09 18.71 -6.34
CA LYS A 631 -11.48 19.18 -6.52
C LYS A 631 -12.48 18.02 -6.44
N LEU A 632 -12.18 16.89 -7.09
CA LEU A 632 -13.05 15.73 -7.11
C LEU A 632 -13.17 15.06 -5.74
N GLN A 633 -12.14 15.11 -4.91
CA GLN A 633 -12.16 14.60 -3.53
C GLN A 633 -13.19 15.30 -2.64
N ALA A 634 -13.61 16.51 -2.95
CA ALA A 634 -14.69 17.18 -2.24
C ALA A 634 -16.05 16.48 -2.43
N HIS A 635 -16.21 15.67 -3.48
CA HIS A 635 -17.47 15.02 -3.85
C HIS A 635 -17.51 13.53 -3.55
N GLY A 636 -16.38 12.90 -3.32
CA GLY A 636 -16.32 11.46 -2.99
C GLY A 636 -14.89 10.97 -2.90
N LYS A 637 -14.74 9.66 -2.63
CA LYS A 637 -13.44 9.01 -2.64
C LYS A 637 -12.95 8.79 -4.06
N VAL A 638 -11.79 9.35 -4.37
CA VAL A 638 -11.20 9.37 -5.71
C VAL A 638 -10.09 8.37 -5.84
N ALA A 639 -10.18 7.51 -6.87
CA ALA A 639 -9.02 6.78 -7.37
C ALA A 639 -8.44 7.48 -8.60
N MET A 640 -7.12 7.63 -8.67
CA MET A 640 -6.40 7.99 -9.89
C MET A 640 -5.78 6.73 -10.49
N VAL A 641 -5.99 6.52 -11.79
CA VAL A 641 -5.44 5.38 -12.55
C VAL A 641 -4.56 5.93 -13.66
N GLY A 642 -3.28 5.53 -13.66
CA GLY A 642 -2.29 6.04 -14.61
C GLY A 642 -1.12 5.09 -14.82
N ASP A 643 -0.21 5.43 -15.74
CA ASP A 643 1.04 4.69 -15.98
C ASP A 643 2.21 5.15 -15.07
N GLY A 644 2.03 6.24 -14.34
CA GLY A 644 2.92 6.76 -13.31
C GLY A 644 4.05 7.67 -13.79
N ILE A 645 4.33 7.78 -15.08
CA ILE A 645 5.44 8.62 -15.56
C ILE A 645 5.09 10.10 -15.41
N ASN A 646 3.92 10.49 -15.92
CA ASN A 646 3.44 11.88 -15.89
C ASN A 646 2.37 12.12 -14.81
N ASP A 647 1.88 11.04 -14.19
CA ASP A 647 0.73 11.05 -13.29
C ASP A 647 1.12 10.90 -11.82
N ALA A 648 2.42 10.75 -11.52
CA ALA A 648 2.90 10.50 -10.15
C ALA A 648 2.34 11.48 -9.10
N PRO A 649 2.30 12.80 -9.32
CA PRO A 649 1.69 13.74 -8.35
C PRO A 649 0.20 13.50 -8.15
N ALA A 650 -0.53 13.17 -9.22
CA ALA A 650 -1.96 12.90 -9.18
C ALA A 650 -2.27 11.55 -8.49
N LEU A 651 -1.44 10.52 -8.74
CA LEU A 651 -1.51 9.22 -8.06
C LEU A 651 -1.32 9.36 -6.56
N MET A 652 -0.28 10.09 -6.12
CA MET A 652 -0.01 10.35 -4.70
C MET A 652 -1.09 11.20 -4.03
N LYS A 653 -1.78 12.06 -4.78
CA LYS A 653 -2.81 12.95 -4.26
C LYS A 653 -4.16 12.30 -4.09
N ALA A 654 -4.48 11.30 -4.88
CA ALA A 654 -5.74 10.58 -4.84
C ALA A 654 -5.94 9.86 -3.49
N ASP A 655 -7.18 9.51 -3.14
CA ASP A 655 -7.45 8.63 -1.98
C ASP A 655 -6.91 7.21 -2.22
N THR A 656 -6.75 6.84 -3.50
CA THR A 656 -6.12 5.59 -3.92
C THR A 656 -5.47 5.79 -5.28
N GLY A 657 -4.15 5.75 -5.34
CA GLY A 657 -3.39 5.73 -6.59
C GLY A 657 -3.26 4.31 -7.13
N ILE A 658 -3.57 4.11 -8.41
CA ILE A 658 -3.49 2.80 -9.08
C ILE A 658 -2.60 2.94 -10.31
N ALA A 659 -1.43 2.29 -10.29
CA ALA A 659 -0.52 2.22 -11.43
C ALA A 659 -0.82 1.00 -12.29
N ILE A 660 -0.89 1.19 -13.61
CA ILE A 660 -1.10 0.13 -14.59
C ILE A 660 0.21 -0.19 -15.29
N GLY A 661 0.58 -1.48 -15.29
CA GLY A 661 1.80 -1.97 -15.92
C GLY A 661 3.03 -1.62 -15.06
N ALA A 662 3.68 -2.60 -14.50
CA ALA A 662 4.85 -2.46 -13.63
C ALA A 662 6.13 -1.98 -14.36
N GLY A 663 5.98 -1.10 -15.36
CA GLY A 663 7.06 -0.73 -16.27
C GLY A 663 8.05 0.31 -15.75
N THR A 664 7.70 1.11 -14.74
CA THR A 664 8.56 2.18 -14.24
C THR A 664 8.62 2.20 -12.72
N ASP A 665 9.83 2.37 -12.18
CA ASP A 665 10.05 2.46 -10.73
C ASP A 665 9.26 3.64 -10.13
N VAL A 666 9.10 4.74 -10.87
CA VAL A 666 8.33 5.93 -10.46
C VAL A 666 6.84 5.61 -10.27
N ALA A 667 6.24 4.79 -11.15
CA ALA A 667 4.86 4.35 -11.01
C ALA A 667 4.68 3.48 -9.77
N ILE A 668 5.62 2.54 -9.58
CA ILE A 668 5.62 1.67 -8.42
C ILE A 668 5.71 2.52 -7.14
N ASP A 669 6.56 3.53 -7.08
CA ASP A 669 6.75 4.33 -5.87
C ASP A 669 5.55 5.24 -5.56
N SER A 670 4.87 5.76 -6.57
CA SER A 670 3.83 6.78 -6.42
C SER A 670 2.42 6.23 -6.18
N ALA A 671 2.15 4.97 -6.51
CA ALA A 671 0.82 4.39 -6.39
C ALA A 671 0.63 3.59 -5.11
N ASP A 672 -0.61 3.45 -4.63
CA ASP A 672 -1.02 2.57 -3.54
C ASP A 672 -1.26 1.13 -3.99
N ILE A 673 -1.67 0.96 -5.25
CA ILE A 673 -1.95 -0.32 -5.89
C ILE A 673 -1.18 -0.37 -7.20
N VAL A 674 -0.46 -1.46 -7.42
CA VAL A 674 0.28 -1.71 -8.65
C VAL A 674 -0.35 -2.91 -9.36
N LEU A 675 -0.75 -2.70 -10.61
CA LEU A 675 -1.27 -3.75 -11.49
C LEU A 675 -0.13 -4.24 -12.38
N MET A 676 0.24 -5.50 -12.23
CA MET A 676 1.34 -6.11 -12.99
C MET A 676 1.03 -6.20 -14.47
N ASN A 677 -0.24 -6.45 -14.80
CA ASN A 677 -0.72 -6.48 -16.17
C ASN A 677 -1.12 -5.09 -16.64
N SER A 678 -0.97 -4.84 -17.93
CA SER A 678 -1.43 -3.59 -18.54
C SER A 678 -2.94 -3.64 -18.90
N ARG A 679 -3.76 -4.37 -18.12
CA ARG A 679 -5.21 -4.51 -18.35
C ARG A 679 -6.00 -3.57 -17.46
N LEU A 680 -6.90 -2.83 -18.06
CA LEU A 680 -7.78 -1.92 -17.32
C LEU A 680 -8.85 -2.69 -16.49
N THR A 681 -9.20 -3.92 -16.91
CA THR A 681 -10.10 -4.81 -16.16
C THR A 681 -9.57 -5.18 -14.77
N ASP A 682 -8.25 -5.13 -14.56
CA ASP A 682 -7.63 -5.41 -13.28
C ASP A 682 -7.91 -4.30 -12.24
N VAL A 683 -8.23 -3.08 -12.69
CA VAL A 683 -8.74 -2.00 -11.81
C VAL A 683 -10.09 -2.41 -11.21
N ALA A 684 -11.01 -2.91 -12.04
CA ALA A 684 -12.30 -3.39 -11.56
C ALA A 684 -12.15 -4.62 -10.65
N ALA A 685 -11.20 -5.51 -10.95
CA ALA A 685 -10.86 -6.67 -10.14
C ALA A 685 -10.28 -6.27 -8.77
N ALA A 686 -9.42 -5.25 -8.69
CA ALA A 686 -8.88 -4.70 -7.45
C ALA A 686 -9.98 -4.15 -6.54
N VAL A 687 -10.90 -3.36 -7.10
CA VAL A 687 -12.06 -2.83 -6.36
C VAL A 687 -12.97 -3.96 -5.87
N ARG A 688 -13.22 -4.95 -6.71
CA ARG A 688 -14.05 -6.13 -6.37
C ARG A 688 -13.45 -6.91 -5.22
N LEU A 689 -12.17 -7.25 -5.30
CA LEU A 689 -11.43 -7.95 -4.25
C LEU A 689 -11.47 -7.19 -2.93
N SER A 690 -11.21 -5.88 -2.97
CA SER A 690 -11.30 -5.01 -1.80
C SER A 690 -12.69 -5.04 -1.16
N ARG A 691 -13.76 -4.90 -1.95
CA ARG A 691 -15.14 -4.93 -1.43
C ARG A 691 -15.51 -6.26 -0.79
N VAL A 692 -15.03 -7.36 -1.35
CA VAL A 692 -15.26 -8.69 -0.78
C VAL A 692 -14.46 -8.89 0.49
N ALA A 693 -13.21 -8.43 0.52
CA ALA A 693 -12.38 -8.45 1.72
C ALA A 693 -13.00 -7.61 2.86
N LEU A 694 -13.47 -6.39 2.56
CA LEU A 694 -14.16 -5.53 3.52
C LEU A 694 -15.43 -6.20 4.07
N ARG A 695 -16.24 -6.82 3.21
CA ARG A 695 -17.43 -7.57 3.65
C ARG A 695 -17.04 -8.70 4.58
N ASN A 696 -16.01 -9.45 4.23
CA ASN A 696 -15.52 -10.55 5.06
C ASN A 696 -15.03 -10.05 6.43
N ILE A 697 -14.34 -8.89 6.47
CA ILE A 697 -13.95 -8.24 7.73
C ILE A 697 -15.17 -7.89 8.58
N HIS A 698 -16.22 -7.31 7.98
CA HIS A 698 -17.44 -6.98 8.72
C HIS A 698 -18.16 -8.24 9.23
N GLU A 699 -18.23 -9.30 8.44
CA GLU A 699 -18.77 -10.59 8.86
C GLU A 699 -17.97 -11.18 10.02
N ASN A 700 -16.63 -11.12 9.95
CA ASN A 700 -15.76 -11.59 11.02
C ASN A 700 -15.95 -10.78 12.31
N LEU A 701 -16.04 -9.46 12.22
CA LEU A 701 -16.30 -8.60 13.37
C LEU A 701 -17.68 -8.87 13.97
N PHE A 702 -18.71 -9.05 13.11
CA PHE A 702 -20.04 -9.42 13.57
C PHE A 702 -20.02 -10.72 14.39
N TRP A 703 -19.41 -11.78 13.87
CA TRP A 703 -19.33 -13.06 14.60
C TRP A 703 -18.51 -12.92 15.88
N ALA A 704 -17.40 -12.20 15.86
CA ALA A 704 -16.58 -11.98 17.05
C ALA A 704 -17.34 -11.28 18.20
N PHE A 705 -18.27 -10.36 17.87
CA PHE A 705 -19.11 -9.69 18.87
C PHE A 705 -20.38 -10.48 19.22
N ALA A 706 -21.02 -11.14 18.26
CA ALA A 706 -22.28 -11.83 18.45
C ALA A 706 -22.17 -12.95 19.51
N TYR A 707 -21.06 -13.72 19.48
CA TYR A 707 -20.81 -14.73 20.51
C TYR A 707 -20.76 -14.14 21.92
N ASN A 708 -20.02 -13.05 22.10
CA ASN A 708 -19.89 -12.40 23.39
C ASN A 708 -21.22 -11.76 23.85
N LEU A 709 -21.93 -11.08 22.97
CA LEU A 709 -23.20 -10.42 23.28
C LEU A 709 -24.28 -11.41 23.74
N LEU A 710 -24.32 -12.62 23.17
CA LEU A 710 -25.29 -13.66 23.51
C LEU A 710 -24.87 -14.44 24.75
N LEU A 711 -23.60 -14.74 24.91
CA LEU A 711 -23.13 -15.68 25.90
C LEU A 711 -22.74 -15.02 27.25
N ILE A 712 -22.34 -13.73 27.27
CA ILE A 712 -22.07 -13.03 28.54
C ILE A 712 -23.29 -12.97 29.47
N PRO A 713 -24.50 -12.58 28.99
CA PRO A 713 -25.69 -12.61 29.83
C PRO A 713 -26.04 -14.03 30.34
N LEU A 714 -25.81 -15.05 29.49
CA LEU A 714 -26.01 -16.44 29.86
C LEU A 714 -25.01 -16.87 30.93
N ALA A 715 -23.72 -16.54 30.78
CA ALA A 715 -22.67 -16.82 31.75
C ALA A 715 -22.88 -16.08 33.07
N ALA A 716 -23.46 -14.89 33.03
CA ALA A 716 -23.81 -14.13 34.22
C ALA A 716 -25.04 -14.67 35.00
N GLY A 717 -25.68 -15.73 34.52
CA GLY A 717 -26.82 -16.35 35.18
C GLY A 717 -28.13 -15.54 35.02
N LEU A 718 -28.25 -14.68 34.02
CA LEU A 718 -29.45 -13.84 33.79
C LEU A 718 -30.66 -14.66 33.26
N TYR A 719 -30.46 -15.87 32.80
CA TYR A 719 -31.51 -16.74 32.29
C TYR A 719 -31.84 -17.82 33.30
N PRO A 720 -33.02 -17.77 33.98
CA PRO A 720 -33.42 -18.74 34.96
C PRO A 720 -33.43 -20.17 34.40
N GLY A 721 -32.85 -21.13 35.12
CA GLY A 721 -32.85 -22.54 34.74
C GLY A 721 -31.75 -22.97 33.78
N VAL A 722 -30.91 -22.09 33.33
CA VAL A 722 -29.74 -22.40 32.48
C VAL A 722 -28.48 -22.08 33.28
N GLN A 723 -27.80 -23.08 33.78
CA GLN A 723 -26.47 -22.93 34.38
C GLN A 723 -25.41 -23.24 33.34
N MET A 724 -24.49 -22.31 33.17
CA MET A 724 -23.39 -22.44 32.21
C MET A 724 -22.08 -22.75 32.98
N ASN A 725 -21.52 -23.92 32.75
CA ASN A 725 -20.23 -24.28 33.28
C ASN A 725 -19.10 -23.54 32.50
N PRO A 726 -18.01 -23.10 33.19
CA PRO A 726 -16.87 -22.44 32.54
C PRO A 726 -16.23 -23.21 31.37
N MET A 727 -16.36 -24.53 31.35
CA MET A 727 -15.92 -25.40 30.26
C MET A 727 -16.63 -25.10 28.96
N TRP A 728 -17.95 -24.95 28.96
CA TRP A 728 -18.72 -24.60 27.77
C TRP A 728 -18.38 -23.19 27.27
N GLY A 729 -18.07 -22.28 28.19
CA GLY A 729 -17.56 -20.95 27.86
C GLY A 729 -16.27 -21.00 27.06
N ALA A 730 -15.29 -21.77 27.54
CA ALA A 730 -14.02 -21.95 26.86
C ALA A 730 -14.14 -22.63 25.48
N ALA A 731 -15.06 -23.61 25.35
CA ALA A 731 -15.33 -24.29 24.10
C ALA A 731 -15.97 -23.33 23.09
N ALA A 732 -16.98 -22.55 23.49
CA ALA A 732 -17.66 -21.57 22.64
C ALA A 732 -16.68 -20.49 22.12
N MET A 733 -15.77 -20.02 22.98
CA MET A 733 -14.73 -19.07 22.62
C MET A 733 -13.77 -19.64 21.56
N SER A 734 -13.34 -20.89 21.71
CA SER A 734 -12.49 -21.57 20.74
C SER A 734 -13.18 -21.70 19.39
N LEU A 735 -14.47 -22.02 19.39
CA LEU A 735 -15.30 -22.10 18.19
C LEU A 735 -15.47 -20.74 17.51
N SER A 736 -15.63 -19.66 18.27
CA SER A 736 -15.69 -18.29 17.74
C SER A 736 -14.43 -17.94 16.93
N SER A 737 -13.26 -18.18 17.46
CA SER A 737 -11.97 -17.94 16.77
C SER A 737 -11.85 -18.80 15.50
N PHE A 738 -12.25 -20.07 15.56
CA PHE A 738 -12.27 -20.96 14.39
C PHE A 738 -13.21 -20.46 13.31
N THR A 739 -14.41 -20.01 13.65
CA THR A 739 -15.41 -19.48 12.71
C THR A 739 -14.86 -18.28 11.94
N VAL A 740 -14.25 -17.33 12.64
CA VAL A 740 -13.63 -16.13 12.04
C VAL A 740 -12.51 -16.51 11.07
N CYS A 741 -11.63 -17.42 11.47
CA CYS A 741 -10.53 -17.88 10.61
C CYS A 741 -11.05 -18.61 9.36
N MET A 742 -12.04 -19.49 9.51
CA MET A 742 -12.63 -20.20 8.37
C MET A 742 -13.37 -19.29 7.41
N ASN A 743 -14.07 -18.27 7.93
CA ASN A 743 -14.70 -17.26 7.09
C ASN A 743 -13.69 -16.44 6.31
N ALA A 744 -12.56 -16.05 6.92
CA ALA A 744 -11.49 -15.35 6.23
C ALA A 744 -10.85 -16.22 5.12
N LEU A 745 -10.59 -17.50 5.38
CA LEU A 745 -10.04 -18.43 4.39
C LEU A 745 -10.99 -18.67 3.20
N ARG A 746 -12.30 -18.44 3.35
CA ARG A 746 -13.27 -18.51 2.24
C ARG A 746 -12.92 -17.53 1.11
N LEU A 747 -12.21 -16.43 1.39
CA LEU A 747 -11.73 -15.49 0.37
C LEU A 747 -10.86 -16.16 -0.68
N ASN A 748 -10.10 -17.21 -0.34
CA ASN A 748 -9.26 -17.95 -1.30
C ASN A 748 -10.05 -18.61 -2.43
N LEU A 749 -11.37 -18.78 -2.26
CA LEU A 749 -12.24 -19.39 -3.26
C LEU A 749 -12.92 -18.34 -4.15
N PHE A 750 -12.65 -17.06 -3.94
CA PHE A 750 -13.32 -15.99 -4.67
C PHE A 750 -12.66 -15.74 -6.05
N PRO A 751 -13.41 -15.83 -7.16
CA PRO A 751 -12.90 -15.56 -8.50
C PRO A 751 -12.80 -14.04 -8.72
N VAL A 752 -11.60 -13.50 -8.64
CA VAL A 752 -11.34 -12.05 -8.64
C VAL A 752 -11.77 -11.38 -9.96
N HIS A 753 -11.58 -12.07 -11.10
CA HIS A 753 -11.90 -11.52 -12.43
C HIS A 753 -13.35 -11.75 -12.87
N ASP A 754 -14.14 -12.53 -12.13
CA ASP A 754 -15.54 -12.79 -12.47
C ASP A 754 -16.46 -11.65 -12.00
N ALA A 755 -16.97 -10.89 -12.96
CA ALA A 755 -17.90 -9.78 -12.72
C ALA A 755 -19.34 -10.21 -12.40
N SER A 756 -19.70 -11.50 -12.56
CA SER A 756 -21.06 -12.01 -12.37
C SER A 756 -21.58 -11.82 -10.94
N HIS A 757 -20.68 -11.75 -9.98
CA HIS A 757 -20.96 -11.55 -8.55
C HIS A 757 -21.04 -10.08 -8.12
N ASP A 758 -20.81 -9.13 -9.02
CA ASP A 758 -20.87 -7.71 -8.72
C ASP A 758 -22.30 -7.27 -8.44
N ARG A 759 -22.51 -6.61 -7.31
CA ARG A 759 -23.80 -6.02 -6.99
C ARG A 759 -23.94 -4.68 -7.68
N LYS A 760 -25.00 -4.53 -8.50
CA LYS A 760 -25.34 -3.24 -9.08
C LYS A 760 -25.58 -2.21 -7.97
N LYS A 761 -24.78 -1.16 -7.96
CA LYS A 761 -24.94 -0.01 -7.06
C LYS A 761 -25.30 1.21 -7.90
N LYS A 762 -26.14 2.08 -7.33
CA LYS A 762 -26.41 3.38 -7.92
C LYS A 762 -25.22 4.29 -7.65
N ALA A 763 -24.71 4.95 -8.69
CA ALA A 763 -23.66 5.95 -8.52
C ALA A 763 -24.15 7.09 -7.63
N LYS A 764 -23.23 7.67 -6.86
CA LYS A 764 -23.51 8.82 -6.01
C LYS A 764 -23.83 10.02 -6.90
N ALA A 765 -24.85 10.81 -6.59
CA ALA A 765 -25.14 12.03 -7.34
C ALA A 765 -23.95 13.00 -7.22
N MET A 766 -23.47 13.48 -8.37
CA MET A 766 -22.39 14.45 -8.43
C MET A 766 -22.96 15.84 -8.76
N PRO A 767 -22.31 16.91 -8.32
CA PRO A 767 -22.66 18.26 -8.75
C PRO A 767 -22.30 18.50 -10.24
N ASP A 768 -22.65 19.68 -10.72
CA ASP A 768 -22.53 20.05 -12.13
C ASP A 768 -21.08 19.93 -12.64
N TRP A 769 -20.86 19.04 -13.61
CA TRP A 769 -19.54 18.77 -14.19
C TRP A 769 -18.98 19.95 -14.98
N GLN A 770 -19.86 20.87 -15.46
CA GLN A 770 -19.44 22.08 -16.17
C GLN A 770 -18.64 23.01 -15.27
N GLU A 771 -19.03 23.15 -14.02
CA GLU A 771 -18.31 23.97 -13.03
C GLU A 771 -16.90 23.45 -12.71
N ILE A 772 -16.70 22.12 -12.77
CA ILE A 772 -15.40 21.48 -12.54
C ILE A 772 -14.49 21.62 -13.76
N SER A 773 -15.03 21.53 -14.99
CA SER A 773 -14.28 21.63 -16.25
C SER A 773 -13.91 23.08 -16.60
N GLU A 774 -14.84 24.03 -16.48
CA GLU A 774 -14.61 25.46 -16.81
C GLU A 774 -13.59 26.10 -15.86
N ASN A 775 -13.64 25.79 -14.57
CA ASN A 775 -12.63 26.24 -13.59
C ASN A 775 -11.25 25.57 -13.74
N SER A 776 -11.13 24.52 -14.55
CA SER A 776 -9.83 23.89 -14.85
C SER A 776 -9.16 24.54 -16.06
N ALA A 777 -9.93 24.99 -17.05
CA ALA A 777 -9.44 25.74 -18.21
C ALA A 777 -9.14 27.21 -17.87
N ALA A 778 -9.97 27.85 -17.04
CA ALA A 778 -9.83 29.26 -16.68
C ALA A 778 -8.57 29.55 -15.82
N LYS A 779 -8.07 28.58 -15.03
CA LYS A 779 -6.80 28.77 -14.28
C LYS A 779 -5.55 28.67 -15.14
N THR A 780 -5.64 28.16 -16.37
CA THR A 780 -4.50 28.12 -17.30
C THR A 780 -4.31 29.46 -18.01
N GLU A 781 -5.34 30.31 -18.08
CA GLU A 781 -5.24 31.70 -18.57
C GLU A 781 -4.95 32.70 -17.44
N GLU A 782 -5.35 32.41 -16.18
CA GLU A 782 -5.10 33.29 -15.04
C GLU A 782 -3.68 33.17 -14.43
N THR A 783 -2.91 32.13 -14.72
CA THR A 783 -1.50 32.02 -14.27
C THR A 783 -0.54 32.94 -15.03
N ASN A 784 -1.01 33.71 -16.01
CA ASN A 784 -0.26 34.78 -16.63
C ASN A 784 -0.65 36.21 -16.19
N SER A 785 -1.61 36.39 -15.28
CA SER A 785 -1.82 37.64 -14.58
C SER A 785 -0.98 37.63 -13.30
N LYS A 786 0.13 38.37 -13.27
CA LYS A 786 0.93 38.65 -12.06
C LYS A 786 -0.02 39.12 -10.95
N GLU A 787 -0.33 38.26 -9.99
CA GLU A 787 -0.99 38.69 -8.74
C GLU A 787 -0.02 39.62 -8.00
N ASN A 788 -0.40 40.88 -7.83
CA ASN A 788 0.40 41.83 -7.09
C ASN A 788 0.30 41.47 -5.58
N ARG A 789 1.40 41.10 -4.97
CA ARG A 789 1.51 40.79 -3.54
C ARG A 789 2.39 41.80 -2.82
N ALA A 790 2.09 42.07 -1.55
CA ALA A 790 2.90 42.88 -0.65
C ALA A 790 2.75 42.39 0.78
N GLU A 791 3.69 42.77 1.65
CA GLU A 791 3.61 42.50 3.08
C GLU A 791 3.37 43.81 3.85
N VAL A 792 2.35 43.81 4.71
CA VAL A 792 2.02 44.93 5.62
C VAL A 792 2.54 44.59 7.01
N LEU A 793 3.29 45.50 7.59
CA LEU A 793 3.77 45.39 8.98
C LEU A 793 2.74 45.97 9.93
N VAL A 794 2.30 45.18 10.90
CA VAL A 794 1.26 45.52 11.88
C VAL A 794 1.74 45.19 13.28
N GLU A 795 1.70 46.17 14.18
CA GLU A 795 2.04 45.99 15.59
C GLU A 795 0.77 45.88 16.43
N GLY A 796 0.82 45.06 17.51
CA GLY A 796 -0.28 44.87 18.43
C GLY A 796 -1.03 43.53 18.28
N MET A 797 -0.65 42.67 17.34
CA MET A 797 -1.23 41.32 17.23
C MET A 797 -0.58 40.39 18.26
N MET A 798 -1.38 39.76 19.13
CA MET A 798 -0.90 38.91 20.22
C MET A 798 -1.47 37.47 20.17
N CYS A 799 -2.41 37.17 19.29
CA CYS A 799 -3.07 35.86 19.21
C CYS A 799 -3.82 35.68 17.88
N GLU A 800 -4.25 34.45 17.59
CA GLU A 800 -5.04 34.11 16.39
C GLU A 800 -6.33 34.91 16.20
N ASN A 801 -6.96 35.34 17.29
CA ASN A 801 -8.11 36.24 17.18
C ASN A 801 -7.72 37.64 16.67
N CYS A 802 -6.53 38.11 17.01
CA CYS A 802 -6.00 39.36 16.47
C CYS A 802 -5.74 39.26 14.97
N GLU A 803 -5.23 38.10 14.49
CA GLU A 803 -5.05 37.85 13.06
C GLU A 803 -6.36 37.99 12.29
N ASN A 804 -7.44 37.38 12.83
CA ASN A 804 -8.75 37.43 12.19
C ASN A 804 -9.33 38.85 12.17
N HIS A 805 -9.06 39.67 13.18
CA HIS A 805 -9.49 41.07 13.20
C HIS A 805 -8.74 41.92 12.19
N VAL A 806 -7.41 41.79 12.15
CA VAL A 806 -6.52 42.49 11.19
C VAL A 806 -6.85 42.06 9.76
N LYS A 807 -7.06 40.79 9.52
CA LYS A 807 -7.48 40.24 8.23
C LYS A 807 -8.79 40.91 7.76
N LYS A 808 -9.83 40.92 8.59
CA LYS A 808 -11.13 41.56 8.25
C LYS A 808 -10.99 43.04 8.02
N ALA A 809 -10.18 43.74 8.79
CA ALA A 809 -9.97 45.19 8.64
C ALA A 809 -9.32 45.49 7.28
N LEU A 810 -8.31 44.71 6.86
CA LEU A 810 -7.65 44.90 5.57
C LEU A 810 -8.52 44.44 4.39
N GLU A 811 -9.19 43.32 4.50
CA GLU A 811 -10.10 42.81 3.45
C GLU A 811 -11.34 43.66 3.24
N SER A 812 -11.67 44.59 4.18
CA SER A 812 -12.74 45.56 3.98
C SER A 812 -12.38 46.66 2.96
N LEU A 813 -11.12 46.76 2.55
CA LEU A 813 -10.65 47.76 1.61
C LEU A 813 -10.79 47.25 0.16
N PRO A 814 -11.36 48.06 -0.74
CA PRO A 814 -11.78 47.60 -2.09
C PRO A 814 -10.62 47.17 -3.00
N PHE A 815 -9.41 47.53 -2.65
CA PHE A 815 -8.19 47.17 -3.40
C PHE A 815 -7.48 45.92 -2.87
N ILE A 816 -7.86 45.39 -1.70
CA ILE A 816 -7.30 44.16 -1.10
C ILE A 816 -8.23 42.99 -1.41
N LYS A 817 -7.71 41.95 -2.11
CA LYS A 817 -8.46 40.73 -2.41
C LYS A 817 -8.39 39.69 -1.30
N GLU A 818 -7.23 39.54 -0.69
CA GLU A 818 -6.98 38.58 0.38
C GLU A 818 -5.90 39.13 1.33
N ALA A 819 -6.07 38.92 2.63
CA ALA A 819 -5.06 39.22 3.63
C ALA A 819 -4.84 38.00 4.55
N LYS A 820 -3.58 37.67 4.82
CA LYS A 820 -3.17 36.61 5.73
C LYS A 820 -2.23 37.17 6.79
N ALA A 821 -2.71 37.29 8.00
CA ALA A 821 -1.97 37.85 9.14
C ALA A 821 -1.25 36.72 9.91
N ASP A 822 -0.10 37.05 10.47
CA ASP A 822 0.68 36.19 11.36
C ASP A 822 1.12 37.00 12.59
N HIS A 823 0.52 36.68 13.74
CA HIS A 823 0.78 37.39 15.00
C HIS A 823 2.18 37.15 15.57
N THR A 824 2.84 36.05 15.16
CA THR A 824 4.19 35.69 15.64
C THR A 824 5.27 36.55 15.00
N THR A 825 5.04 36.98 13.76
CA THR A 825 5.99 37.80 12.97
C THR A 825 5.56 39.27 12.86
N GLY A 826 4.30 39.60 13.22
CA GLY A 826 3.75 40.93 13.02
C GLY A 826 3.55 41.33 11.55
N ARG A 827 3.52 40.34 10.63
CA ARG A 827 3.39 40.55 9.18
C ARG A 827 2.04 40.11 8.67
N VAL A 828 1.55 40.81 7.66
CA VAL A 828 0.32 40.49 6.96
C VAL A 828 0.58 40.45 5.48
N SER A 829 0.56 39.26 4.88
CA SER A 829 0.67 39.11 3.42
C SER A 829 -0.67 39.50 2.77
N ILE A 830 -0.63 40.46 1.85
CA ILE A 830 -1.80 40.94 1.13
C ILE A 830 -1.69 40.66 -0.37
N THR A 831 -2.81 40.30 -0.98
CA THR A 831 -2.98 40.24 -2.44
C THR A 831 -3.88 41.40 -2.87
N TYR A 832 -3.47 42.24 -3.80
CA TYR A 832 -4.19 43.44 -4.17
C TYR A 832 -4.49 43.55 -5.66
N SER A 833 -5.60 44.24 -5.98
CA SER A 833 -6.11 44.44 -7.35
C SER A 833 -5.64 45.73 -7.98
N SER A 834 -5.40 46.77 -7.20
CA SER A 834 -4.87 48.07 -7.60
C SER A 834 -3.88 48.55 -6.53
N GLN A 835 -3.00 49.48 -6.86
CA GLN A 835 -1.95 49.94 -5.95
C GLN A 835 -2.48 50.23 -4.55
N PRO A 836 -1.95 49.67 -3.47
CA PRO A 836 -2.44 49.84 -2.10
C PRO A 836 -2.31 51.29 -1.64
N ASP A 837 -3.39 51.81 -1.07
CA ASP A 837 -3.42 53.14 -0.43
C ASP A 837 -3.04 53.00 1.04
N GLU A 838 -1.83 53.43 1.38
CA GLU A 838 -1.30 53.33 2.74
C GLU A 838 -2.11 54.10 3.75
N ALA A 839 -2.71 55.25 3.38
CA ALA A 839 -3.53 56.04 4.29
C ALA A 839 -4.82 55.30 4.67
N ALA A 840 -5.45 54.65 3.71
CA ALA A 840 -6.64 53.87 3.94
C ALA A 840 -6.36 52.63 4.79
N MET A 841 -5.23 51.93 4.57
CA MET A 841 -4.82 50.79 5.40
C MET A 841 -4.50 51.19 6.82
N LYS A 842 -3.83 52.32 7.02
CA LYS A 842 -3.53 52.86 8.34
C LYS A 842 -4.81 53.21 9.10
N GLU A 843 -5.78 53.80 8.44
CA GLU A 843 -7.07 54.14 9.03
C GLU A 843 -7.88 52.89 9.39
N ALA A 844 -7.89 51.89 8.51
CA ALA A 844 -8.60 50.61 8.75
C ALA A 844 -8.02 49.85 9.94
N LEU A 845 -6.70 49.78 10.04
CA LEU A 845 -6.00 49.14 11.16
C LEU A 845 -6.17 49.91 12.47
N ALA A 846 -6.10 51.25 12.45
CA ALA A 846 -6.32 52.08 13.61
C ALA A 846 -7.77 51.96 14.17
N LYS A 847 -8.78 51.82 13.30
CA LYS A 847 -10.16 51.54 13.73
C LYS A 847 -10.33 50.16 14.38
N ALA A 848 -9.42 49.25 14.12
CA ALA A 848 -9.41 47.91 14.70
C ALA A 848 -8.42 47.79 15.90
N ASP A 849 -7.88 48.91 16.40
CA ASP A 849 -6.95 49.03 17.50
C ASP A 849 -5.57 48.39 17.24
N TYR A 850 -5.09 48.44 15.98
CA TYR A 850 -3.75 47.98 15.60
C TYR A 850 -2.94 49.08 14.94
N GLU A 851 -1.62 49.00 15.08
CA GLU A 851 -0.70 50.03 14.57
C GLU A 851 -0.08 49.60 13.23
N TYR A 852 -0.29 50.38 12.16
CA TYR A 852 0.35 50.22 10.87
C TYR A 852 1.80 50.73 10.91
N LYS A 853 2.79 49.89 10.52
CA LYS A 853 4.23 50.20 10.52
C LYS A 853 4.83 50.34 9.12
N GLY A 854 4.12 49.99 8.10
CA GLY A 854 4.59 50.10 6.71
C GLY A 854 4.15 48.96 5.81
N ILE A 855 4.42 49.11 4.52
CA ILE A 855 4.22 48.08 3.48
C ILE A 855 5.54 47.80 2.79
N ILE A 856 5.79 46.51 2.56
CA ILE A 856 6.96 46.00 1.84
C ILE A 856 6.46 45.39 0.54
N PHE A 857 6.85 45.98 -0.58
CA PHE A 857 6.62 45.37 -1.88
C PHE A 857 7.77 44.39 -2.18
N PRO A 858 7.48 43.18 -2.69
CA PRO A 858 8.53 42.28 -3.15
C PRO A 858 9.30 42.99 -4.27
N LYS A 859 10.62 43.07 -4.11
CA LYS A 859 11.49 43.55 -5.18
C LYS A 859 11.28 42.62 -6.37
N GLU A 860 11.10 43.15 -7.59
CA GLU A 860 11.14 42.35 -8.82
C GLU A 860 12.46 41.62 -8.86
N GLU A 861 12.44 40.32 -8.59
CA GLU A 861 13.57 39.43 -8.81
C GLU A 861 13.69 39.25 -10.34
N THR A 862 14.61 40.00 -10.93
CA THR A 862 15.16 39.65 -12.22
C THR A 862 16.03 38.44 -12.03
N ASN A 863 15.42 37.24 -12.06
CA ASN A 863 16.16 35.98 -12.08
C ASN A 863 16.92 35.88 -13.41
N MET A 864 18.17 36.41 -13.45
CA MET A 864 19.07 36.18 -14.56
C MET A 864 19.58 34.74 -14.47
N LYS A 865 19.35 33.98 -15.52
CA LYS A 865 19.91 32.62 -15.65
C LYS A 865 21.14 32.69 -16.55
N GLU A 866 22.26 32.22 -16.04
CA GLU A 866 23.50 32.10 -16.81
C GLU A 866 23.93 30.63 -16.87
N THR A 867 24.37 30.17 -18.05
CA THR A 867 24.87 28.80 -18.20
C THR A 867 26.39 28.80 -18.28
N VAL A 868 27.02 28.15 -17.33
CA VAL A 868 28.48 28.04 -17.24
C VAL A 868 28.92 26.70 -17.78
N LYS A 869 29.88 26.67 -18.69
CA LYS A 869 30.54 25.46 -19.19
C LYS A 869 31.78 25.10 -18.38
N ILE A 870 31.81 23.83 -17.95
CA ILE A 870 32.84 23.31 -17.02
C ILE A 870 33.36 21.98 -17.55
N GLU A 871 34.70 21.86 -17.68
CA GLU A 871 35.36 20.62 -18.05
C GLU A 871 36.01 19.95 -16.83
N GLY A 872 36.13 18.61 -16.87
CA GLY A 872 36.79 17.83 -15.82
C GLY A 872 35.86 17.18 -14.78
N MET A 873 34.53 17.42 -14.84
CA MET A 873 33.57 16.74 -13.98
C MET A 873 33.29 15.33 -14.52
N MET A 874 33.48 14.28 -13.72
CA MET A 874 33.32 12.88 -14.15
C MET A 874 32.24 12.10 -13.38
N CYS A 875 31.61 12.64 -12.34
CA CYS A 875 30.64 11.94 -11.50
C CYS A 875 29.80 12.90 -10.64
N ASN A 876 28.75 12.38 -10.03
CA ASN A 876 27.85 13.13 -9.14
C ASN A 876 28.55 13.79 -7.94
N HIS A 877 29.71 13.26 -7.51
CA HIS A 877 30.48 13.87 -6.44
C HIS A 877 31.13 15.18 -6.91
N CYS A 878 31.58 15.22 -8.17
CA CYS A 878 32.08 16.43 -8.82
C CYS A 878 31.00 17.50 -8.94
N GLU A 879 29.76 17.11 -9.31
CA GLU A 879 28.59 18.00 -9.37
C GLU A 879 28.33 18.67 -8.02
N MET A 880 28.29 17.88 -6.94
CA MET A 880 28.07 18.43 -5.59
C MET A 880 29.17 19.37 -5.13
N ALA A 881 30.44 19.10 -5.51
CA ALA A 881 31.57 19.96 -5.14
C ALA A 881 31.48 21.31 -5.86
N VAL A 882 31.20 21.29 -7.17
CA VAL A 882 31.05 22.52 -8.00
C VAL A 882 29.77 23.26 -7.59
N LYS A 883 28.68 22.59 -7.37
CA LYS A 883 27.41 23.19 -6.89
C LYS A 883 27.61 23.96 -5.60
N LYS A 884 28.24 23.34 -4.61
CA LYS A 884 28.49 23.96 -3.30
C LYS A 884 29.45 25.17 -3.41
N ALA A 885 30.40 25.12 -4.33
CA ALA A 885 31.32 26.25 -4.56
C ALA A 885 30.61 27.43 -5.24
N LEU A 886 29.75 27.18 -6.19
CA LEU A 886 28.97 28.19 -6.90
C LEU A 886 27.87 28.81 -6.02
N GLU A 887 27.17 28.01 -5.23
CA GLU A 887 26.14 28.48 -4.29
C GLU A 887 26.72 29.24 -3.08
N ALA A 888 28.03 29.16 -2.85
CA ALA A 888 28.72 29.97 -1.84
C ALA A 888 29.04 31.38 -2.31
N LEU A 889 28.87 31.70 -3.57
CA LEU A 889 29.10 33.05 -4.11
C LEU A 889 27.95 33.97 -3.80
N ASP A 890 28.25 35.17 -3.29
CA ASP A 890 27.24 36.17 -3.01
C ASP A 890 26.62 36.69 -4.30
N GLY A 891 25.35 36.34 -4.54
CA GLY A 891 24.61 36.62 -5.77
C GLY A 891 24.12 35.39 -6.50
N VAL A 892 24.56 34.19 -6.14
CA VAL A 892 24.04 32.92 -6.68
C VAL A 892 23.01 32.38 -5.71
N GLU A 893 21.77 32.31 -6.14
CA GLU A 893 20.68 31.75 -5.36
C GLU A 893 20.63 30.22 -5.46
N LYS A 894 20.84 29.68 -6.66
CA LYS A 894 20.86 28.25 -6.95
C LYS A 894 21.78 27.92 -8.11
N ALA A 895 22.47 26.79 -8.02
CA ALA A 895 23.28 26.23 -9.11
C ALA A 895 22.79 24.80 -9.42
N ASP A 896 22.37 24.54 -10.65
CA ASP A 896 22.03 23.21 -11.16
C ASP A 896 23.17 22.71 -12.06
N VAL A 897 23.97 21.78 -11.53
CA VAL A 897 25.22 21.31 -12.17
C VAL A 897 25.01 19.90 -12.75
N SER A 898 25.50 19.66 -13.96
CA SER A 898 25.45 18.37 -14.63
C SER A 898 26.82 17.98 -15.20
N HIS A 899 27.39 16.87 -14.71
CA HIS A 899 28.66 16.32 -15.22
C HIS A 899 28.49 15.68 -16.60
N GLU A 900 27.31 15.13 -16.91
CA GLU A 900 27.01 14.53 -18.21
C GLU A 900 26.99 15.58 -19.32
N LYS A 901 26.53 16.80 -19.02
CA LYS A 901 26.45 17.91 -19.96
C LYS A 901 27.67 18.86 -19.88
N GLY A 902 28.50 18.72 -18.85
CA GLY A 902 29.62 19.63 -18.61
C GLY A 902 29.17 21.07 -18.34
N THR A 903 27.98 21.28 -17.73
CA THR A 903 27.37 22.60 -17.54
C THR A 903 26.85 22.82 -16.13
N ALA A 904 26.86 24.10 -15.68
CA ALA A 904 26.16 24.56 -14.50
C ALA A 904 25.20 25.70 -14.86
N ILE A 905 23.93 25.60 -14.56
CA ILE A 905 22.93 26.65 -14.74
C ILE A 905 22.80 27.41 -13.42
N LEU A 906 23.20 28.68 -13.43
CA LEU A 906 23.12 29.55 -12.26
C LEU A 906 21.84 30.37 -12.29
N THR A 907 21.14 30.42 -11.20
CA THR A 907 20.06 31.36 -10.94
C THR A 907 20.60 32.45 -10.04
N LEU A 908 20.71 33.70 -10.57
CA LEU A 908 21.35 34.81 -9.89
C LEU A 908 20.31 35.81 -9.38
N ASN A 909 20.43 36.23 -8.13
CA ASN A 909 19.65 37.33 -7.56
C ASN A 909 20.34 38.69 -7.69
N LYS A 910 21.61 38.72 -8.05
CA LYS A 910 22.37 39.90 -8.50
C LYS A 910 23.48 39.47 -9.45
N ALA A 911 23.96 40.40 -10.28
CA ALA A 911 25.07 40.14 -11.20
C ALA A 911 26.32 39.71 -10.42
N VAL A 912 26.88 38.56 -10.76
CA VAL A 912 28.12 38.00 -10.22
C VAL A 912 29.20 38.19 -11.29
N ALA A 913 30.37 38.60 -10.90
CA ALA A 913 31.46 38.80 -11.84
C ALA A 913 31.94 37.46 -12.41
N ASP A 914 32.14 37.38 -13.74
CA ASP A 914 32.63 36.18 -14.43
C ASP A 914 33.93 35.63 -13.82
N GLY A 915 34.76 36.52 -13.29
CA GLY A 915 36.00 36.17 -12.60
C GLY A 915 35.84 35.43 -11.29
N ASP A 916 34.77 35.72 -10.53
CA ASP A 916 34.48 35.05 -9.26
C ASP A 916 33.89 33.66 -9.50
N ILE A 917 33.00 33.49 -10.53
CA ILE A 917 32.48 32.21 -10.98
C ILE A 917 33.63 31.31 -11.46
N LYS A 918 34.53 31.87 -12.30
CA LYS A 918 35.71 31.18 -12.77
C LYS A 918 36.58 30.69 -11.63
N LYS A 919 36.90 31.56 -10.67
CA LYS A 919 37.74 31.25 -9.51
C LYS A 919 37.11 30.15 -8.64
N ALA A 920 35.82 30.21 -8.39
CA ALA A 920 35.09 29.21 -7.59
C ALA A 920 35.16 27.79 -8.18
N ILE A 921 35.21 27.70 -9.53
CA ILE A 921 35.29 26.43 -10.26
C ILE A 921 36.75 25.93 -10.26
N GLU A 922 37.71 26.81 -10.55
CA GLU A 922 39.11 26.47 -10.62
C GLU A 922 39.72 26.14 -9.24
N ASP A 923 39.22 26.75 -8.16
CA ASP A 923 39.60 26.41 -6.77
C ASP A 923 39.16 24.98 -6.36
N LYS A 924 38.37 24.31 -7.21
CA LYS A 924 37.93 22.89 -7.03
C LYS A 924 38.59 21.96 -8.05
N ASP A 925 39.65 22.38 -8.72
CA ASP A 925 40.44 21.64 -9.72
C ASP A 925 39.63 21.28 -10.99
N TYR A 926 38.58 22.08 -11.35
CA TYR A 926 37.85 21.95 -12.61
C TYR A 926 38.16 23.10 -13.56
N THR A 927 38.02 22.84 -14.86
CA THR A 927 38.34 23.87 -15.88
C THR A 927 37.12 24.69 -16.26
N PHE A 928 37.14 25.98 -16.05
CA PHE A 928 36.13 26.92 -16.52
C PHE A 928 36.31 27.20 -18.03
N VAL A 929 35.30 26.95 -18.84
CA VAL A 929 35.33 27.10 -20.32
C VAL A 929 34.72 28.42 -20.76
N GLY A 930 33.59 28.82 -20.14
CA GLY A 930 32.90 30.06 -20.49
C GLY A 930 31.49 30.17 -19.94
N ILE A 931 30.86 31.33 -20.09
CA ILE A 931 29.50 31.62 -19.71
C ILE A 931 28.69 31.96 -20.96
N GLU A 932 27.55 31.26 -21.12
CA GLU A 932 26.51 31.62 -22.12
C GLU A 932 25.43 32.41 -21.37
N LYS A 933 25.26 33.70 -21.73
CA LYS A 933 24.26 34.62 -21.12
C LYS A 933 22.97 34.57 -21.84
#